data_534387dd39b5c01331f0af6a60fe6d6d
#
_entry.id   534387dd39b5c01331f0af6a60fe6d6d
#
_cell.length_a   1.000
_cell.length_b   1.000
_cell.length_c   1.000
_cell.angle_alpha   90.00
_cell.angle_beta   90.00
_cell.angle_gamma   90.00
#
_symmetry.space_group_name_H-M   'P 1'
#
loop_
_entity.id
_entity.type
_entity.pdbx_description
1 polymer ?
#
loop_
_entity_poly.entity_id
_entity_poly.type
_entity_poly.pdbx_seq_one_letter_code
_entity_poly.pdbx_strand_id
1 'polypeptide(L)'
;MKHCWGIVALCVLLLFFHQYTADAKAATDSLTLQRVLAYRQSMPVNMNGTHTNLYIRYYFNTERRNFTLMAIPSMYAISRGRREFAGESYSTIYIKDNIVKEAVQQLNTGTIPRHKTAMTTLNKYLLPDIYGVTIIDNQLLSPFNRHNVSLYRYTITNLTGNRAEIVFRPKRYNTQLVSGSAIADRNTGRIIKINISGEYDMVRFHITAEMGKKDIRSLLPKTCDIDASFHFVGNKIKASFHSVYDNPIYLPDSIVNSHDTKLMAGIRPDPLPVEIKELYARNDSARNKADSTRLKKEESMWKKILWNSFGDYVINRTKGNFGTNRQGAFRISPILNPLYLSYSGRRGLTYKFKINGSYKFSLNSDFSVAFNAGYSFKQKQLYFNIPVKFNFNKKRNGYVGLEIGNGNRITNSSIVDQVKHESLDSIDWDRMNLDYFKDFYVKFAANYDLSDQWSVKPGLIFHRRSAVDKAGFEMAGRPVSYYSLAPSLQVQFRPSGWDGPIITTDYERGIHAGKANMEYERFEFDVAWIKRLYSLRSLSLRLGGGFYTSKSKNSYFLDYANFKEENIPVGWNDNWTGEFQLLNSNWYNVSEYYARANATYESPLMILSRIPYVGRMIEMERIYVNALFVEHLTPYIEYGYGFTNRFFSMGIFMATRNKEFDGFGCRFGFELFRDW
;
A
#
# COMPACT_ATOMS: atom_id res chain seq x y z
N MET A 1 -39.36 8.99 -17.61
CA MET A 1 -38.07 8.46 -17.11
C MET A 1 -36.85 9.38 -17.27
N LYS A 2 -36.87 10.40 -18.13
CA LYS A 2 -35.71 11.32 -18.33
C LYS A 2 -35.39 12.25 -17.13
N HIS A 3 -36.29 12.45 -16.18
CA HIS A 3 -36.09 13.33 -15.02
C HIS A 3 -35.63 12.63 -13.73
N CYS A 4 -35.75 11.29 -13.61
CA CYS A 4 -35.35 10.57 -12.39
C CYS A 4 -33.84 10.47 -12.18
N TRP A 5 -33.04 10.39 -13.23
CA TRP A 5 -31.60 10.22 -13.13
C TRP A 5 -30.84 11.48 -12.70
N GLY A 6 -31.32 12.65 -13.16
CA GLY A 6 -30.81 13.94 -12.68
C GLY A 6 -31.07 14.16 -11.20
N ILE A 7 -32.22 13.69 -10.73
CA ILE A 7 -32.63 13.80 -9.32
C ILE A 7 -31.82 12.88 -8.44
N VAL A 8 -31.50 11.66 -8.86
CA VAL A 8 -30.67 10.71 -8.10
C VAL A 8 -29.22 11.22 -8.00
N ALA A 9 -28.63 11.71 -9.09
CA ALA A 9 -27.30 12.33 -9.07
C ALA A 9 -27.25 13.61 -8.23
N LEU A 10 -28.30 14.42 -8.30
CA LEU A 10 -28.43 15.64 -7.49
C LEU A 10 -28.69 15.30 -6.01
N CYS A 11 -29.48 14.27 -5.71
CA CYS A 11 -29.72 13.80 -4.35
C CYS A 11 -28.45 13.17 -3.74
N VAL A 12 -27.66 12.44 -4.51
CA VAL A 12 -26.36 11.92 -4.06
C VAL A 12 -25.39 13.08 -3.81
N LEU A 13 -25.31 14.07 -4.71
CA LEU A 13 -24.52 15.28 -4.51
C LEU A 13 -25.02 16.11 -3.32
N LEU A 14 -26.33 16.30 -3.15
CA LEU A 14 -26.92 17.04 -2.04
C LEU A 14 -26.78 16.31 -0.70
N LEU A 15 -26.79 14.97 -0.67
CA LEU A 15 -26.49 14.20 0.53
C LEU A 15 -25.02 14.38 0.96
N PHE A 16 -24.12 14.57 0.02
CA PHE A 16 -22.72 14.90 0.32
C PHE A 16 -22.56 16.34 0.84
N PHE A 17 -23.32 17.30 0.34
CA PHE A 17 -23.20 18.72 0.76
C PHE A 17 -23.98 19.04 2.05
N HIS A 18 -25.12 18.40 2.31
CA HIS A 18 -25.98 18.75 3.46
C HIS A 18 -25.46 18.25 4.83
N GLN A 19 -24.55 17.28 4.87
CA GLN A 19 -23.94 16.83 6.13
C GLN A 19 -22.85 17.77 6.66
N TYR A 20 -22.39 18.74 5.86
CA TYR A 20 -21.30 19.63 6.27
C TYR A 20 -21.73 20.79 7.17
N THR A 21 -22.99 21.19 7.17
CA THR A 21 -23.41 22.46 7.80
C THR A 21 -24.16 22.29 9.12
N ALA A 22 -24.87 21.21 9.35
CA ALA A 22 -25.69 21.03 10.53
C ALA A 22 -24.95 20.51 11.78
N ASP A 23 -23.96 19.65 11.61
CA ASP A 23 -23.26 19.02 12.75
C ASP A 23 -22.10 19.85 13.32
N ALA A 24 -21.57 20.81 12.58
CA ALA A 24 -20.49 21.68 13.03
C ALA A 24 -20.90 22.67 14.14
N LYS A 25 -22.19 23.04 14.17
CA LYS A 25 -22.70 24.03 15.11
C LYS A 25 -22.84 23.52 16.55
N ALA A 26 -23.10 22.25 16.76
CA ALA A 26 -23.31 21.70 18.10
C ALA A 26 -22.01 21.38 18.87
N ALA A 27 -20.85 21.26 18.17
CA ALA A 27 -19.57 20.88 18.79
C ALA A 27 -18.68 22.06 19.21
N THR A 28 -19.03 23.29 18.83
CA THR A 28 -18.17 24.48 18.96
C THR A 28 -18.50 25.40 20.11
N ASP A 29 -19.49 25.07 20.97
CA ASP A 29 -19.96 25.99 22.02
C ASP A 29 -18.98 26.19 23.19
N SER A 30 -17.91 25.43 23.27
CA SER A 30 -16.92 25.61 24.32
C SER A 30 -15.66 26.33 23.82
N LEU A 31 -15.40 27.51 24.35
CA LEU A 31 -14.20 28.29 24.07
C LEU A 31 -12.89 27.48 24.35
N THR A 32 -12.92 26.61 25.35
CA THR A 32 -11.81 25.74 25.68
C THR A 32 -11.51 24.76 24.55
N LEU A 33 -12.56 24.12 23.99
CA LEU A 33 -12.38 23.19 22.86
C LEU A 33 -11.87 23.92 21.63
N GLN A 34 -12.40 25.12 21.33
CA GLN A 34 -11.91 25.93 20.21
C GLN A 34 -10.42 26.26 20.34
N ARG A 35 -9.95 26.62 21.53
CA ARG A 35 -8.53 26.87 21.79
C ARG A 35 -7.67 25.61 21.60
N VAL A 36 -8.13 24.46 22.06
CA VAL A 36 -7.41 23.18 21.86
C VAL A 36 -7.33 22.84 20.37
N LEU A 37 -8.40 23.01 19.61
CA LEU A 37 -8.42 22.74 18.18
C LEU A 37 -7.53 23.70 17.36
N ALA A 38 -7.36 24.93 17.85
CA ALA A 38 -6.53 25.94 17.23
C ALA A 38 -5.06 25.87 17.69
N TYR A 39 -4.75 25.11 18.74
CA TYR A 39 -3.45 25.15 19.42
C TYR A 39 -2.27 24.92 18.49
N ARG A 40 -2.30 23.88 17.63
CA ARG A 40 -1.23 23.63 16.66
C ARG A 40 -1.00 24.78 15.69
N GLN A 41 -2.06 25.47 15.29
CA GLN A 41 -2.00 26.57 14.31
C GLN A 41 -1.47 27.86 14.93
N SER A 42 -1.59 28.00 16.26
CA SER A 42 -1.02 29.13 17.01
C SER A 42 0.48 29.03 17.21
N MET A 43 1.09 27.87 16.90
CA MET A 43 2.53 27.66 17.02
C MET A 43 3.27 28.25 15.81
N PRO A 44 4.40 28.93 16.02
CA PRO A 44 5.19 29.48 14.93
C PRO A 44 5.72 28.37 14.00
N VAL A 45 5.59 28.58 12.68
CA VAL A 45 5.96 27.62 11.64
C VAL A 45 7.48 27.49 11.44
N ASN A 46 8.30 28.34 12.05
CA ASN A 46 9.71 28.52 11.72
C ASN A 46 10.68 27.53 12.40
N MET A 47 10.26 26.31 12.69
CA MET A 47 11.15 25.31 13.32
C MET A 47 11.68 24.26 12.32
N ASN A 48 12.15 24.69 11.17
CA ASN A 48 12.87 23.82 10.23
C ASN A 48 14.21 23.37 10.85
N GLY A 49 14.42 22.05 10.87
CA GLY A 49 15.68 21.47 11.32
C GLY A 49 15.75 21.19 12.83
N THR A 50 14.66 21.31 13.57
CA THR A 50 14.61 20.89 14.97
C THR A 50 14.66 19.36 15.07
N HIS A 51 15.49 18.84 15.93
CA HIS A 51 15.57 17.42 16.24
C HIS A 51 15.45 17.21 17.75
N THR A 52 14.95 16.04 18.12
CA THR A 52 14.86 15.60 19.51
C THR A 52 15.15 14.11 19.60
N ASN A 53 15.50 13.63 20.77
CA ASN A 53 15.80 12.23 20.98
C ASN A 53 14.59 11.50 21.56
N LEU A 54 14.45 10.24 21.17
CA LEU A 54 13.40 9.34 21.62
C LEU A 54 14.03 8.05 22.15
N TYR A 55 13.78 7.77 23.40
CA TYR A 55 14.03 6.47 24.00
C TYR A 55 12.71 5.70 24.03
N ILE A 56 12.73 4.43 23.60
CA ILE A 56 11.58 3.50 23.68
C ILE A 56 12.06 2.22 24.35
N ARG A 57 11.34 1.81 25.38
CA ARG A 57 11.42 0.48 25.98
C ARG A 57 10.17 -0.29 25.62
N TYR A 58 10.34 -1.55 25.25
CA TYR A 58 9.23 -2.41 24.86
C TYR A 58 9.30 -3.79 25.54
N TYR A 59 8.13 -4.33 25.83
CA TYR A 59 7.95 -5.67 26.36
C TYR A 59 6.81 -6.35 25.63
N PHE A 60 7.02 -7.61 25.25
CA PHE A 60 6.02 -8.44 24.58
C PHE A 60 5.85 -9.76 25.34
N ASN A 61 4.60 -10.19 25.47
CA ASN A 61 4.24 -11.48 26.04
C ASN A 61 3.24 -12.21 25.14
N THR A 62 3.62 -13.38 24.65
CA THR A 62 2.77 -14.27 23.86
C THR A 62 2.05 -15.24 24.80
N GLU A 63 0.84 -14.87 25.27
CA GLU A 63 0.04 -15.68 26.19
C GLU A 63 -0.44 -16.98 25.53
N ARG A 64 -0.93 -16.88 24.28
CA ARG A 64 -1.39 -18.04 23.48
C ARG A 64 -0.88 -17.94 22.06
N ARG A 65 -0.41 -19.05 21.51
CA ARG A 65 0.00 -19.15 20.11
C ARG A 65 -0.39 -20.50 19.53
N ASN A 66 -0.76 -20.47 18.25
CA ASN A 66 -1.00 -21.68 17.45
C ASN A 66 -0.36 -21.50 16.07
N PHE A 67 -0.51 -22.51 15.18
CA PHE A 67 0.13 -22.51 13.86
C PHE A 67 -0.37 -21.38 12.94
N THR A 68 -1.57 -20.82 13.16
CA THR A 68 -2.12 -19.74 12.33
C THR A 68 -1.31 -18.44 12.47
N LEU A 69 -0.53 -18.29 13.55
CA LEU A 69 0.38 -17.16 13.72
C LEU A 69 1.49 -17.13 12.65
N MET A 70 1.81 -18.29 12.06
CA MET A 70 2.78 -18.38 10.95
C MET A 70 2.30 -17.60 9.71
N ALA A 71 0.99 -17.44 9.51
CA ALA A 71 0.43 -16.64 8.43
C ALA A 71 0.68 -15.13 8.62
N ILE A 72 1.10 -14.70 9.82
CA ILE A 72 1.42 -13.31 10.16
C ILE A 72 2.92 -13.19 10.41
N PRO A 73 3.74 -12.88 9.39
CA PRO A 73 5.20 -12.95 9.49
C PRO A 73 5.79 -12.11 10.62
N SER A 74 5.25 -10.91 10.85
CA SER A 74 5.72 -10.02 11.92
C SER A 74 5.43 -10.56 13.31
N MET A 75 4.21 -11.01 13.55
CA MET A 75 3.81 -11.57 14.85
C MET A 75 4.45 -12.93 15.12
N TYR A 76 4.66 -13.71 14.06
CA TYR A 76 5.42 -14.95 14.15
C TYR A 76 6.89 -14.69 14.50
N ALA A 77 7.52 -13.73 13.85
CA ALA A 77 8.90 -13.33 14.13
C ALA A 77 9.09 -12.88 15.59
N ILE A 78 8.10 -12.16 16.11
CA ILE A 78 8.05 -11.69 17.47
C ILE A 78 7.92 -12.85 18.47
N SER A 79 7.06 -13.82 18.20
CA SER A 79 6.71 -14.91 19.14
C SER A 79 7.57 -16.16 18.98
N ARG A 80 8.51 -16.17 18.03
CA ARG A 80 9.32 -17.33 17.70
C ARG A 80 10.37 -17.64 18.78
N GLY A 81 10.36 -18.86 19.27
CA GLY A 81 11.34 -19.40 20.22
C GLY A 81 11.00 -19.12 21.67
N ARG A 82 10.80 -17.89 22.05
CA ARG A 82 10.43 -17.47 23.41
C ARG A 82 9.07 -16.79 23.42
N ARG A 83 8.32 -16.92 24.51
CA ARG A 83 7.03 -16.25 24.67
C ARG A 83 7.17 -14.82 25.14
N GLU A 84 8.25 -14.51 25.83
CA GLU A 84 8.54 -13.20 26.40
C GLU A 84 9.80 -12.63 25.80
N PHE A 85 9.77 -11.38 25.46
CA PHE A 85 10.95 -10.65 25.10
C PHE A 85 10.81 -9.15 25.37
N ALA A 86 11.94 -8.53 25.64
CA ALA A 86 12.05 -7.09 25.88
C ALA A 86 13.20 -6.50 25.07
N GLY A 87 13.16 -5.20 24.90
CA GLY A 87 14.23 -4.47 24.28
C GLY A 87 14.05 -2.97 24.45
N GLU A 88 15.07 -2.26 23.96
CA GLU A 88 15.15 -0.83 24.03
C GLU A 88 15.63 -0.29 22.69
N SER A 89 15.13 0.85 22.27
CA SER A 89 15.64 1.58 21.11
C SER A 89 15.84 3.05 21.44
N TYR A 90 16.85 3.62 20.81
CA TYR A 90 17.16 5.05 20.87
C TYR A 90 17.21 5.61 19.47
N SER A 91 16.46 6.68 19.23
CA SER A 91 16.30 7.27 17.91
C SER A 91 16.38 8.78 17.96
N THR A 92 16.92 9.41 16.92
CA THR A 92 16.78 10.85 16.69
C THR A 92 15.57 11.11 15.81
N ILE A 93 14.69 11.99 16.25
CA ILE A 93 13.49 12.42 15.54
C ILE A 93 13.76 13.76 14.89
N TYR A 94 13.53 13.85 13.59
CA TYR A 94 13.61 15.09 12.82
C TYR A 94 12.23 15.68 12.61
N ILE A 95 12.08 16.96 12.95
CA ILE A 95 10.81 17.68 12.92
C ILE A 95 10.90 18.79 11.88
N LYS A 96 9.94 18.85 10.98
CA LYS A 96 9.79 19.89 9.97
C LYS A 96 8.33 20.30 9.88
N ASP A 97 8.07 21.60 9.78
CA ASP A 97 6.71 22.16 9.70
C ASP A 97 5.80 21.71 10.86
N ASN A 98 6.36 21.60 12.06
CA ASN A 98 5.69 21.11 13.28
C ASN A 98 5.16 19.67 13.17
N ILE A 99 5.75 18.86 12.30
CA ILE A 99 5.41 17.45 12.08
C ILE A 99 6.68 16.60 12.18
N VAL A 100 6.57 15.44 12.83
CA VAL A 100 7.65 14.43 12.79
C VAL A 100 7.75 13.90 11.35
N LYS A 101 8.89 14.10 10.72
CA LYS A 101 9.15 13.65 9.35
C LYS A 101 9.89 12.34 9.30
N GLU A 102 10.84 12.15 10.18
CA GLU A 102 11.71 10.99 10.17
C GLU A 102 12.17 10.65 11.60
N ALA A 103 12.30 9.36 11.87
CA ALA A 103 12.92 8.83 13.07
C ALA A 103 14.07 7.91 12.67
N VAL A 104 15.31 8.34 12.95
CA VAL A 104 16.51 7.56 12.64
C VAL A 104 16.91 6.77 13.88
N GLN A 105 16.80 5.45 13.81
CA GLN A 105 17.21 4.57 14.90
C GLN A 105 18.72 4.49 14.99
N GLN A 106 19.25 4.88 16.13
CA GLN A 106 20.70 4.88 16.43
C GLN A 106 21.13 3.62 17.19
N LEU A 107 20.42 3.31 18.29
CA LEU A 107 20.71 2.12 19.09
C LEU A 107 19.46 1.23 19.18
N ASN A 108 19.69 -0.07 19.21
CA ASN A 108 18.68 -1.06 19.48
C ASN A 108 19.27 -2.24 20.23
N THR A 109 18.76 -2.49 21.43
CA THR A 109 19.19 -3.59 22.30
C THR A 109 17.98 -4.44 22.66
N GLY A 110 18.19 -5.72 22.96
CA GLY A 110 17.08 -6.57 23.38
C GLY A 110 17.38 -8.06 23.33
N THR A 111 16.41 -8.83 23.78
CA THR A 111 16.50 -10.29 23.91
C THR A 111 16.20 -11.03 22.59
N ILE A 112 15.91 -10.30 21.48
CA ILE A 112 15.66 -10.90 20.17
C ILE A 112 16.94 -10.86 19.31
N PRO A 113 17.52 -12.02 18.97
CA PRO A 113 18.81 -12.06 18.26
C PRO A 113 18.75 -11.62 16.80
N ARG A 114 17.62 -11.75 16.12
CA ARG A 114 17.56 -11.72 14.64
C ARG A 114 16.80 -10.56 13.99
N HIS A 115 16.04 -9.76 14.72
CA HIS A 115 15.15 -8.75 14.10
C HIS A 115 15.46 -7.32 14.53
N LYS A 116 16.69 -6.88 14.29
CA LYS A 116 17.11 -5.48 14.54
C LYS A 116 16.26 -4.44 13.81
N THR A 117 15.62 -4.82 12.70
CA THR A 117 14.80 -3.93 11.86
C THR A 117 13.29 -4.00 12.15
N ALA A 118 12.81 -4.97 12.93
CA ALA A 118 11.38 -5.07 13.25
C ALA A 118 10.89 -3.84 14.03
N MET A 119 11.73 -3.30 14.91
CA MET A 119 11.38 -2.14 15.73
C MET A 119 11.37 -0.83 14.93
N THR A 120 12.16 -0.69 13.86
CA THR A 120 12.09 0.50 13.00
C THR A 120 10.73 0.61 12.31
N THR A 121 10.11 -0.51 11.97
CA THR A 121 8.77 -0.55 11.39
C THR A 121 7.70 -0.15 12.42
N LEU A 122 7.90 -0.50 13.68
CA LEU A 122 6.96 -0.16 14.76
C LEU A 122 7.06 1.30 15.22
N ASN A 123 8.19 1.98 15.00
CA ASN A 123 8.39 3.36 15.43
C ASN A 123 7.29 4.30 14.92
N LYS A 124 6.79 4.08 13.70
CA LYS A 124 5.70 4.87 13.13
C LYS A 124 4.38 4.79 13.93
N TYR A 125 4.15 3.68 14.65
CA TYR A 125 2.97 3.49 15.50
C TYR A 125 3.19 4.02 16.92
N LEU A 126 4.44 4.26 17.31
CA LEU A 126 4.81 4.69 18.65
C LEU A 126 5.02 6.21 18.78
N LEU A 127 4.75 6.97 17.72
CA LEU A 127 4.88 8.42 17.64
C LEU A 127 3.49 9.08 17.42
N PRO A 128 2.62 9.14 18.46
CA PRO A 128 1.29 9.67 18.30
C PRO A 128 1.31 11.20 18.08
N ASP A 129 0.71 11.65 16.98
CA ASP A 129 0.46 13.08 16.70
C ASP A 129 -0.95 13.46 17.16
N ILE A 130 -1.05 13.95 18.39
CA ILE A 130 -2.35 14.23 19.03
C ILE A 130 -3.13 15.35 18.32
N TYR A 131 -2.44 16.36 17.80
CA TYR A 131 -3.05 17.50 17.11
C TYR A 131 -3.09 17.33 15.58
N GLY A 132 -2.56 16.25 15.05
CA GLY A 132 -2.59 15.92 13.63
C GLY A 132 -3.99 15.58 13.12
N VAL A 133 -4.14 15.42 11.82
CA VAL A 133 -5.39 14.90 11.25
C VAL A 133 -5.60 13.46 11.73
N THR A 134 -4.51 12.71 11.85
CA THR A 134 -4.48 11.35 12.37
C THR A 134 -3.49 11.25 13.53
N ILE A 135 -3.80 10.38 14.50
CA ILE A 135 -2.94 10.15 15.67
C ILE A 135 -1.72 9.30 15.30
N ILE A 136 -1.91 8.29 14.46
CA ILE A 136 -0.91 7.32 14.04
C ILE A 136 -0.94 7.21 12.52
N ASP A 137 0.19 7.40 11.88
CA ASP A 137 0.55 7.10 10.49
C ASP A 137 -0.65 6.95 9.49
N ASN A 138 -1.47 8.00 9.37
CA ASN A 138 -2.67 8.05 8.52
C ASN A 138 -3.75 7.00 8.85
N GLN A 139 -3.84 6.55 10.11
CA GLN A 139 -4.77 5.48 10.48
C GLN A 139 -5.91 5.94 11.40
N LEU A 140 -5.61 6.54 12.53
CA LEU A 140 -6.60 6.87 13.56
C LEU A 140 -6.90 8.37 13.54
N LEU A 141 -8.16 8.73 13.37
CA LEU A 141 -8.59 10.12 13.30
C LEU A 141 -8.50 10.80 14.67
N SER A 142 -7.73 11.88 14.75
CA SER A 142 -7.57 12.62 16.01
C SER A 142 -8.84 13.38 16.40
N PRO A 143 -9.28 13.29 17.66
CA PRO A 143 -10.39 14.10 18.17
C PRO A 143 -10.03 15.58 18.31
N PHE A 144 -8.74 15.92 18.35
CA PHE A 144 -8.26 17.30 18.54
C PHE A 144 -7.82 18.00 17.24
N ASN A 145 -8.30 17.48 16.10
CA ASN A 145 -8.15 18.15 14.81
C ASN A 145 -9.50 18.72 14.35
N ARG A 146 -9.51 19.99 13.92
CA ARG A 146 -10.72 20.70 13.51
C ARG A 146 -11.54 20.00 12.41
N HIS A 147 -10.87 19.25 11.53
CA HIS A 147 -11.51 18.52 10.44
C HIS A 147 -12.28 17.27 10.91
N ASN A 148 -12.00 16.80 12.11
CA ASN A 148 -12.59 15.58 12.67
C ASN A 148 -13.63 15.86 13.76
N VAL A 149 -13.82 17.12 14.17
CA VAL A 149 -14.72 17.51 15.29
C VAL A 149 -16.13 16.97 15.10
N SER A 150 -16.62 16.98 13.86
CA SER A 150 -17.96 16.46 13.54
C SER A 150 -18.15 14.98 13.82
N LEU A 151 -17.06 14.21 13.95
CA LEU A 151 -17.07 12.77 14.18
C LEU A 151 -17.16 12.39 15.67
N TYR A 152 -16.95 13.36 16.57
CA TYR A 152 -16.89 13.16 18.01
C TYR A 152 -17.96 13.92 18.78
N ARG A 153 -18.27 13.40 19.97
CA ARG A 153 -19.02 14.10 21.02
C ARG A 153 -18.06 14.44 22.14
N TYR A 154 -18.14 15.67 22.65
CA TYR A 154 -17.28 16.14 23.71
C TYR A 154 -18.09 16.47 24.95
N THR A 155 -17.55 16.11 26.11
CA THR A 155 -18.05 16.54 27.42
C THR A 155 -16.90 17.24 28.12
N ILE A 156 -17.10 18.49 28.52
CA ILE A 156 -16.06 19.33 29.12
C ILE A 156 -16.44 19.61 30.56
N THR A 157 -15.51 19.30 31.47
CA THR A 157 -15.65 19.53 32.91
C THR A 157 -14.51 20.42 33.37
N ASN A 158 -14.83 21.51 34.01
CA ASN A 158 -13.83 22.41 34.55
C ASN A 158 -13.19 21.81 35.82
N LEU A 159 -11.87 21.84 35.86
CA LEU A 159 -11.04 21.40 37.00
C LEU A 159 -10.42 22.61 37.69
N THR A 160 -9.85 22.39 38.87
CA THR A 160 -9.09 23.39 39.62
C THR A 160 -7.83 23.82 38.88
N GLY A 161 -7.32 25.04 39.10
CA GLY A 161 -6.07 25.52 38.54
C GLY A 161 -6.09 25.78 37.03
N ASN A 162 -7.17 26.36 36.51
CA ASN A 162 -7.32 26.75 35.10
C ASN A 162 -7.23 25.59 34.10
N ARG A 163 -7.64 24.39 34.53
CA ARG A 163 -7.63 23.19 33.72
C ARG A 163 -9.05 22.76 33.38
N ALA A 164 -9.22 22.02 32.29
CA ALA A 164 -10.47 21.35 31.93
C ALA A 164 -10.18 19.92 31.50
N GLU A 165 -11.03 19.01 31.91
CA GLU A 165 -11.09 17.68 31.35
C GLU A 165 -12.04 17.67 30.15
N ILE A 166 -11.58 17.12 29.05
CA ILE A 166 -12.31 16.97 27.80
C ILE A 166 -12.45 15.48 27.54
N VAL A 167 -13.62 14.93 27.79
CA VAL A 167 -13.94 13.54 27.43
C VAL A 167 -14.48 13.53 26.00
N PHE A 168 -13.90 12.69 25.17
CA PHE A 168 -14.30 12.54 23.77
C PHE A 168 -14.73 11.11 23.48
N ARG A 169 -15.83 11.00 22.74
CA ARG A 169 -16.39 9.72 22.32
C ARG A 169 -16.79 9.81 20.84
N PRO A 170 -16.54 8.77 20.02
CA PRO A 170 -16.99 8.76 18.64
C PRO A 170 -18.52 8.79 18.57
N LYS A 171 -19.07 9.54 17.61
CA LYS A 171 -20.50 9.52 17.29
C LYS A 171 -20.94 8.21 16.65
N ARG A 172 -20.00 7.47 16.07
CA ARG A 172 -20.22 6.18 15.39
C ARG A 172 -19.14 5.19 15.82
N TYR A 173 -19.47 3.93 15.84
CA TYR A 173 -18.53 2.86 16.12
C TYR A 173 -17.75 2.54 14.82
N ASN A 174 -16.48 2.94 14.78
CA ASN A 174 -15.56 2.62 13.69
C ASN A 174 -14.15 2.46 14.26
N THR A 175 -13.35 1.55 13.69
CA THR A 175 -11.99 1.25 14.16
C THR A 175 -11.01 2.40 13.96
N GLN A 176 -11.33 3.36 13.11
CA GLN A 176 -10.49 4.55 12.90
C GLN A 176 -10.81 5.69 13.87
N LEU A 177 -11.82 5.53 14.71
CA LEU A 177 -12.22 6.47 15.73
C LEU A 177 -11.83 5.97 17.11
N VAL A 178 -11.41 6.88 17.97
CA VAL A 178 -10.91 6.60 19.30
C VAL A 178 -11.79 7.25 20.38
N SER A 179 -11.70 6.74 21.60
CA SER A 179 -12.36 7.33 22.76
C SER A 179 -11.35 7.61 23.86
N GLY A 180 -11.66 8.54 24.75
CA GLY A 180 -10.76 8.83 25.86
C GLY A 180 -11.06 10.17 26.54
N SER A 181 -10.05 10.67 27.27
CA SER A 181 -10.09 11.99 27.91
C SER A 181 -8.75 12.71 27.79
N ALA A 182 -8.80 14.02 27.81
CA ALA A 182 -7.64 14.88 27.83
C ALA A 182 -7.80 15.98 28.87
N ILE A 183 -6.74 16.29 29.58
CA ILE A 183 -6.65 17.45 30.47
C ILE A 183 -5.95 18.57 29.69
N ALA A 184 -6.64 19.69 29.51
CA ALA A 184 -6.12 20.83 28.78
C ALA A 184 -6.08 22.09 29.65
N ASP A 185 -5.15 22.97 29.34
CA ASP A 185 -5.10 24.34 29.88
C ASP A 185 -6.16 25.20 29.19
N ARG A 186 -7.04 25.83 29.98
CA ARG A 186 -8.18 26.60 29.46
C ARG A 186 -7.76 27.88 28.76
N ASN A 187 -6.62 28.46 29.14
CA ASN A 187 -6.17 29.72 28.56
C ASN A 187 -5.47 29.53 27.22
N THR A 188 -4.59 28.56 27.15
CA THR A 188 -3.76 28.30 25.97
C THR A 188 -4.35 27.27 25.01
N GLY A 189 -5.20 26.35 25.48
CA GLY A 189 -5.66 25.19 24.73
C GLY A 189 -4.63 24.04 24.66
N ARG A 190 -3.50 24.17 25.38
CA ARG A 190 -2.49 23.10 25.40
C ARG A 190 -3.00 21.86 26.15
N ILE A 191 -2.91 20.70 25.52
CA ILE A 191 -3.17 19.43 26.19
C ILE A 191 -1.98 19.13 27.12
N ILE A 192 -2.29 18.79 28.37
CA ILE A 192 -1.31 18.47 29.43
C ILE A 192 -1.14 16.96 29.52
N LYS A 193 -2.25 16.24 29.56
CA LYS A 193 -2.30 14.77 29.65
C LYS A 193 -3.42 14.25 28.77
N ILE A 194 -3.23 13.10 28.17
CA ILE A 194 -4.25 12.45 27.34
C ILE A 194 -4.26 10.94 27.56
N ASN A 195 -5.46 10.38 27.59
CA ASN A 195 -5.73 8.95 27.58
C ASN A 195 -6.57 8.62 26.36
N ILE A 196 -6.12 7.68 25.55
CA ILE A 196 -6.78 7.27 24.31
C ILE A 196 -6.94 5.76 24.31
N SER A 197 -8.14 5.29 23.99
CA SER A 197 -8.41 3.87 23.77
C SER A 197 -9.02 3.66 22.39
N GLY A 198 -8.59 2.62 21.71
CA GLY A 198 -9.06 2.28 20.39
C GLY A 198 -8.75 0.84 20.00
N GLU A 199 -9.09 0.53 18.77
CA GLU A 199 -8.78 -0.75 18.15
C GLU A 199 -8.38 -0.50 16.70
N TYR A 200 -7.25 -1.05 16.29
CA TYR A 200 -6.77 -0.97 14.92
C TYR A 200 -6.09 -2.30 14.54
N ASP A 201 -6.42 -2.82 13.37
CA ASP A 201 -5.82 -4.05 12.81
C ASP A 201 -5.73 -5.23 13.82
N MET A 202 -6.84 -5.53 14.49
CA MET A 202 -6.96 -6.57 15.52
C MET A 202 -6.15 -6.28 16.80
N VAL A 203 -5.54 -5.11 16.90
CA VAL A 203 -4.83 -4.67 18.11
C VAL A 203 -5.73 -3.70 18.88
N ARG A 204 -6.14 -4.06 20.09
CA ARG A 204 -6.71 -3.12 21.04
C ARG A 204 -5.58 -2.42 21.76
N PHE A 205 -5.66 -1.10 21.87
CA PHE A 205 -4.62 -0.32 22.50
C PHE A 205 -5.18 0.70 23.48
N HIS A 206 -4.35 1.04 24.44
CA HIS A 206 -4.54 2.16 25.35
C HIS A 206 -3.26 2.99 25.36
N ILE A 207 -3.38 4.28 25.09
CA ILE A 207 -2.28 5.25 25.07
C ILE A 207 -2.51 6.20 26.24
N THR A 208 -1.49 6.37 27.09
CA THR A 208 -1.43 7.43 28.08
C THR A 208 -0.21 8.30 27.78
N ALA A 209 -0.41 9.59 27.54
CA ALA A 209 0.69 10.49 27.23
C ALA A 209 0.62 11.76 28.10
N GLU A 210 1.77 12.17 28.61
CA GLU A 210 2.00 13.49 29.17
C GLU A 210 2.70 14.37 28.13
N MET A 211 2.10 15.51 27.79
CA MET A 211 2.62 16.38 26.73
C MET A 211 3.73 17.31 27.27
N GLY A 212 4.64 17.67 26.40
CA GLY A 212 5.69 18.63 26.71
C GLY A 212 5.14 20.03 27.05
N LYS A 213 6.01 20.91 27.57
CA LYS A 213 5.56 22.18 28.14
C LYS A 213 5.73 23.40 27.24
N LYS A 214 6.80 23.46 26.48
CA LYS A 214 7.18 24.68 25.72
C LYS A 214 7.49 24.37 24.25
N ASP A 215 7.26 25.35 23.40
CA ASP A 215 7.59 25.34 21.96
C ASP A 215 7.06 24.10 21.26
N ILE A 216 7.78 23.60 20.27
CA ILE A 216 7.41 22.41 19.52
C ILE A 216 7.25 21.16 20.39
N ARG A 217 7.94 21.12 21.53
CA ARG A 217 7.84 20.02 22.52
C ARG A 217 6.44 19.92 23.11
N SER A 218 5.67 21.00 23.12
CA SER A 218 4.27 21.00 23.56
C SER A 218 3.34 20.26 22.61
N LEU A 219 3.76 20.02 21.37
CA LEU A 219 3.06 19.20 20.39
C LEU A 219 3.44 17.72 20.46
N LEU A 220 4.53 17.40 21.16
CA LEU A 220 5.03 16.03 21.35
C LEU A 220 4.76 15.56 22.78
N PRO A 221 4.61 14.27 23.01
CA PRO A 221 4.64 13.71 24.34
C PRO A 221 5.99 14.02 25.02
N LYS A 222 5.98 14.19 26.34
CA LYS A 222 7.17 14.07 27.20
C LYS A 222 7.40 12.60 27.52
N THR A 223 6.35 11.92 27.94
CA THR A 223 6.28 10.48 28.16
C THR A 223 5.04 9.90 27.50
N CYS A 224 5.14 8.70 26.98
CA CYS A 224 4.02 8.02 26.35
C CYS A 224 4.09 6.52 26.66
N ASP A 225 3.04 6.01 27.30
CA ASP A 225 2.83 4.60 27.58
C ASP A 225 1.76 4.05 26.65
N ILE A 226 2.05 2.93 25.99
CA ILE A 226 1.12 2.26 25.09
C ILE A 226 1.00 0.80 25.52
N ASP A 227 -0.19 0.39 25.91
CA ASP A 227 -0.55 -1.00 26.13
C ASP A 227 -1.36 -1.51 24.94
N ALA A 228 -0.89 -2.58 24.33
CA ALA A 228 -1.48 -3.18 23.16
C ALA A 228 -1.79 -4.67 23.36
N SER A 229 -2.91 -5.13 22.84
CA SER A 229 -3.32 -6.53 22.92
C SER A 229 -3.84 -6.99 21.56
N PHE A 230 -3.08 -7.88 20.94
CA PHE A 230 -3.42 -8.52 19.67
C PHE A 230 -4.16 -9.82 19.90
N HIS A 231 -5.30 -10.02 19.18
CA HIS A 231 -6.10 -11.23 19.20
C HIS A 231 -6.44 -11.68 17.78
N PHE A 232 -6.02 -12.88 17.41
CA PHE A 232 -6.33 -13.44 16.10
C PHE A 232 -6.37 -14.98 16.16
N VAL A 233 -7.50 -15.56 15.78
CA VAL A 233 -7.69 -17.02 15.62
C VAL A 233 -7.04 -17.83 16.77
N GLY A 234 -7.38 -17.48 18.02
CA GLY A 234 -6.87 -18.14 19.21
C GLY A 234 -5.45 -17.74 19.64
N ASN A 235 -4.75 -16.92 18.88
CA ASN A 235 -3.49 -16.29 19.29
C ASN A 235 -3.76 -15.07 20.16
N LYS A 236 -2.94 -14.86 21.19
CA LYS A 236 -3.02 -13.70 22.08
C LYS A 236 -1.63 -13.20 22.42
N ILE A 237 -1.31 -11.98 22.02
CA ILE A 237 -0.04 -11.31 22.29
C ILE A 237 -0.33 -9.98 22.96
N LYS A 238 0.32 -9.74 24.10
CA LYS A 238 0.32 -8.45 24.78
C LYS A 238 1.64 -7.75 24.54
N ALA A 239 1.60 -6.43 24.35
CA ALA A 239 2.77 -5.59 24.23
C ALA A 239 2.59 -4.33 25.08
N SER A 240 3.64 -3.90 25.73
CA SER A 240 3.72 -2.60 26.39
C SER A 240 4.94 -1.83 25.89
N PHE A 241 4.74 -0.54 25.67
CA PHE A 241 5.77 0.37 25.21
C PHE A 241 5.81 1.56 26.16
N HIS A 242 7.02 1.92 26.56
CA HIS A 242 7.26 3.12 27.34
C HIS A 242 8.23 4.01 26.56
N SER A 243 7.81 5.21 26.24
CA SER A 243 8.57 6.15 25.42
C SER A 243 8.86 7.41 26.21
N VAL A 244 10.11 7.87 26.16
CA VAL A 244 10.56 9.14 26.74
C VAL A 244 11.17 9.99 25.64
N TYR A 245 10.60 11.17 25.47
CA TYR A 245 11.05 12.15 24.47
C TYR A 245 11.96 13.17 25.12
N ASP A 246 12.73 13.86 24.29
CA ASP A 246 13.61 14.95 24.69
C ASP A 246 14.68 14.52 25.71
N ASN A 247 15.25 13.32 25.52
CA ASN A 247 16.38 12.89 26.30
C ASN A 247 17.58 13.81 25.98
N PRO A 248 18.26 14.38 27.02
CA PRO A 248 19.34 15.34 26.80
C PRO A 248 20.59 14.76 26.16
N ILE A 249 20.72 13.45 26.06
CA ILE A 249 21.93 12.79 25.55
C ILE A 249 21.82 12.63 24.04
N TYR A 250 22.66 13.35 23.29
CA TYR A 250 22.75 13.23 21.83
C TYR A 250 23.89 12.28 21.44
N LEU A 251 23.57 11.31 20.61
CA LEU A 251 24.54 10.40 20.04
C LEU A 251 25.03 10.94 18.69
N PRO A 252 26.30 10.65 18.29
CA PRO A 252 26.80 11.00 16.97
C PRO A 252 25.96 10.41 15.83
N ASP A 253 25.76 11.14 14.75
CA ASP A 253 25.02 10.70 13.56
C ASP A 253 25.64 9.48 12.84
N SER A 254 26.93 9.21 13.13
CA SER A 254 27.61 8.01 12.64
C SER A 254 27.11 6.71 13.26
N ILE A 255 26.42 6.79 14.41
CA ILE A 255 25.85 5.62 15.08
C ILE A 255 24.45 5.35 14.48
N VAL A 256 24.35 4.33 13.64
CA VAL A 256 23.08 3.91 13.00
C VAL A 256 22.89 2.42 13.21
N ASN A 257 21.70 2.05 13.74
CA ASN A 257 21.31 0.65 14.01
C ASN A 257 22.36 -0.18 14.79
N SER A 258 23.07 0.49 15.71
CA SER A 258 24.09 -0.16 16.52
C SER A 258 23.46 -0.99 17.65
N HIS A 259 24.18 -2.02 18.09
CA HIS A 259 23.80 -2.86 19.21
C HIS A 259 24.87 -2.79 20.30
N ASP A 260 24.78 -1.77 21.12
CA ASP A 260 25.67 -1.57 22.26
C ASP A 260 24.87 -1.46 23.57
N THR A 261 24.93 -2.52 24.37
CA THR A 261 24.20 -2.61 25.65
C THR A 261 24.77 -1.71 26.73
N LYS A 262 26.09 -1.44 26.70
CA LYS A 262 26.73 -0.57 27.68
C LYS A 262 26.38 0.89 27.40
N LEU A 263 26.45 1.28 26.13
CA LEU A 263 26.04 2.63 25.71
C LEU A 263 24.56 2.87 26.01
N MET A 264 23.67 1.88 25.68
CA MET A 264 22.25 1.96 25.99
C MET A 264 21.99 2.12 27.49
N ALA A 265 22.72 1.41 28.34
CA ALA A 265 22.57 1.51 29.78
C ALA A 265 22.96 2.93 30.31
N GLY A 266 23.93 3.61 29.68
CA GLY A 266 24.36 4.95 30.03
C GLY A 266 23.42 6.07 29.62
N ILE A 267 22.61 5.86 28.57
CA ILE A 267 21.68 6.88 28.05
C ILE A 267 20.21 6.64 28.45
N ARG A 268 19.95 5.58 29.19
CA ARG A 268 18.60 5.21 29.65
C ARG A 268 18.05 6.28 30.58
N PRO A 269 16.85 6.88 30.30
CA PRO A 269 16.29 7.93 31.13
C PRO A 269 15.74 7.39 32.47
N ASP A 270 15.21 6.16 32.48
CA ASP A 270 14.57 5.55 33.63
C ASP A 270 15.14 4.15 33.90
N PRO A 271 15.21 3.72 35.18
CA PRO A 271 15.67 2.38 35.51
C PRO A 271 14.76 1.32 34.92
N LEU A 272 15.33 0.18 34.51
CA LEU A 272 14.55 -0.95 34.01
C LEU A 272 13.66 -1.54 35.12
N PRO A 273 12.40 -1.88 34.82
CA PRO A 273 11.55 -2.68 35.70
C PRO A 273 12.20 -4.03 36.03
N VAL A 274 11.88 -4.56 37.21
CA VAL A 274 12.46 -5.81 37.71
C VAL A 274 12.24 -6.96 36.72
N GLU A 275 11.03 -7.07 36.18
CA GLU A 275 10.67 -8.11 35.19
C GLU A 275 11.55 -8.10 33.94
N ILE A 276 11.85 -6.91 33.45
CA ILE A 276 12.71 -6.75 32.27
C ILE A 276 14.16 -7.04 32.62
N LYS A 277 14.66 -6.62 33.81
CA LYS A 277 16.01 -6.96 34.29
C LYS A 277 16.20 -8.46 34.38
N GLU A 278 15.23 -9.17 34.96
CA GLU A 278 15.27 -10.63 35.07
C GLU A 278 15.24 -11.30 33.68
N LEU A 279 14.47 -10.74 32.73
CA LEU A 279 14.43 -11.26 31.37
C LEU A 279 15.77 -11.10 30.65
N TYR A 280 16.44 -9.96 30.82
CA TYR A 280 17.80 -9.75 30.33
C TYR A 280 18.79 -10.72 30.96
N ALA A 281 18.78 -10.87 32.30
CA ALA A 281 19.66 -11.79 33.02
C ALA A 281 19.45 -13.25 32.58
N ARG A 282 18.19 -13.67 32.44
CA ARG A 282 17.84 -15.02 31.89
C ARG A 282 18.35 -15.21 30.46
N ASN A 283 18.27 -14.16 29.63
CA ASN A 283 18.75 -14.20 28.26
C ASN A 283 20.29 -14.31 28.20
N ASP A 284 20.98 -13.53 29.00
CA ASP A 284 22.45 -13.50 29.07
C ASP A 284 23.00 -14.84 29.61
N SER A 285 22.36 -15.36 30.67
CA SER A 285 22.70 -16.68 31.21
C SER A 285 22.47 -17.82 30.20
N ALA A 286 21.38 -17.75 29.40
CA ALA A 286 21.11 -18.71 28.34
C ALA A 286 22.10 -18.57 27.17
N ARG A 287 22.55 -17.36 26.87
CA ARG A 287 23.57 -17.09 25.85
C ARG A 287 24.93 -17.61 26.26
N ASN A 288 25.34 -17.35 27.47
CA ASN A 288 26.60 -17.86 28.04
C ASN A 288 26.61 -19.40 28.11
N LYS A 289 25.47 -20.01 28.52
CA LYS A 289 25.32 -21.47 28.49
C LYS A 289 25.33 -22.04 27.06
N ALA A 290 24.73 -21.35 26.09
CA ALA A 290 24.74 -21.79 24.69
C ALA A 290 26.15 -21.67 24.07
N ASP A 291 26.92 -20.66 24.44
CA ASP A 291 28.29 -20.50 23.99
C ASP A 291 29.23 -21.55 24.65
N SER A 292 28.98 -21.92 25.89
CA SER A 292 29.71 -23.01 26.58
C SER A 292 29.24 -24.39 26.14
N THR A 293 27.98 -24.58 25.70
CA THR A 293 27.41 -25.87 25.27
C THR A 293 27.50 -26.07 23.74
N ARG A 294 27.98 -25.10 22.97
CA ARG A 294 28.27 -25.32 21.55
C ARG A 294 29.31 -26.43 21.34
N LEU A 295 29.98 -26.83 22.40
CA LEU A 295 30.88 -27.99 22.43
C LEU A 295 30.21 -29.31 22.85
N LYS A 296 28.94 -29.32 23.29
CA LYS A 296 28.23 -30.54 23.70
C LYS A 296 26.71 -30.37 23.66
N LYS A 297 26.09 -30.69 22.58
CA LYS A 297 24.80 -31.40 22.41
C LYS A 297 24.18 -31.17 21.05
N GLU A 298 24.11 -32.17 20.25
CA GLU A 298 23.18 -32.33 19.14
C GLU A 298 21.72 -32.34 19.70
N GLU A 299 21.16 -31.17 19.89
CA GLU A 299 19.70 -31.07 19.91
C GLU A 299 19.21 -31.49 18.54
N SER A 300 18.26 -32.42 18.49
CA SER A 300 17.64 -33.02 17.34
C SER A 300 17.61 -32.01 16.16
N MET A 301 18.53 -32.19 15.25
CA MET A 301 18.79 -31.37 14.04
C MET A 301 17.49 -31.22 13.24
N TRP A 302 16.61 -32.21 13.28
CA TRP A 302 15.31 -32.23 12.62
C TRP A 302 14.29 -31.20 13.17
N LYS A 303 14.24 -30.94 14.50
CA LYS A 303 13.39 -29.89 15.06
C LYS A 303 13.87 -28.48 14.69
N LYS A 304 15.19 -28.26 14.65
CA LYS A 304 15.78 -27.00 14.17
C LYS A 304 15.57 -26.83 12.68
N ILE A 305 15.72 -27.86 11.88
CA ILE A 305 15.52 -27.82 10.42
C ILE A 305 14.05 -27.63 10.09
N LEU A 306 13.13 -28.38 10.71
CA LEU A 306 11.70 -28.28 10.42
C LEU A 306 11.11 -26.94 10.82
N TRP A 307 11.39 -26.43 12.01
CA TRP A 307 10.79 -25.17 12.46
C TRP A 307 11.57 -23.93 12.03
N ASN A 308 12.88 -24.02 12.00
CA ASN A 308 13.72 -22.86 11.63
C ASN A 308 13.83 -22.71 10.11
N SER A 309 14.02 -23.82 9.39
CA SER A 309 14.14 -23.75 7.93
C SER A 309 12.78 -23.73 7.24
N PHE A 310 11.83 -24.54 7.68
CA PHE A 310 10.50 -24.58 7.08
C PHE A 310 9.71 -23.31 7.37
N GLY A 311 9.70 -22.85 8.61
CA GLY A 311 9.03 -21.58 8.97
C GLY A 311 9.70 -20.35 8.35
N ASP A 312 11.05 -20.31 8.29
CA ASP A 312 11.78 -19.13 7.80
C ASP A 312 11.88 -19.10 6.27
N TYR A 313 12.01 -20.24 5.60
CA TYR A 313 12.29 -20.28 4.17
C TYR A 313 11.08 -20.66 3.31
N VAL A 314 10.13 -21.39 3.86
CA VAL A 314 8.97 -21.89 3.12
C VAL A 314 7.74 -21.02 3.37
N ILE A 315 7.50 -20.58 4.61
CA ILE A 315 6.33 -19.79 5.00
C ILE A 315 6.65 -18.31 5.03
N ASN A 316 7.85 -17.90 5.46
CA ASN A 316 8.31 -16.52 5.51
C ASN A 316 9.17 -16.15 4.31
N ARG A 317 9.31 -14.84 4.08
CA ARG A 317 10.23 -14.32 3.07
C ARG A 317 11.67 -14.55 3.47
N THR A 318 12.44 -15.20 2.63
CA THR A 318 13.89 -15.29 2.79
C THR A 318 14.52 -13.94 2.44
N LYS A 319 15.29 -13.39 3.37
CA LYS A 319 16.03 -12.13 3.19
C LYS A 319 17.50 -12.37 3.52
N GLY A 320 18.39 -11.84 2.71
CA GLY A 320 19.82 -11.84 2.96
C GLY A 320 20.46 -10.55 2.50
N ASN A 321 21.54 -10.16 3.16
CA ASN A 321 22.38 -9.06 2.75
C ASN A 321 23.77 -9.61 2.41
N PHE A 322 24.41 -9.02 1.40
CA PHE A 322 25.74 -9.39 0.94
C PHE A 322 26.59 -8.15 0.66
N GLY A 323 27.89 -8.33 0.45
CA GLY A 323 28.85 -7.24 0.32
C GLY A 323 29.49 -6.85 1.66
N THR A 324 30.68 -6.26 1.63
CA THR A 324 31.48 -5.90 2.82
C THR A 324 30.73 -4.95 3.76
N ASN A 325 29.99 -4.00 3.21
CA ASN A 325 29.19 -3.01 3.96
C ASN A 325 27.67 -3.29 3.84
N ARG A 326 27.27 -4.54 3.53
CA ARG A 326 25.86 -4.93 3.35
C ARG A 326 25.11 -4.12 2.27
N GLN A 327 25.83 -3.71 1.23
CA GLN A 327 25.28 -2.92 0.12
C GLN A 327 24.29 -3.71 -0.74
N GLY A 328 24.47 -5.03 -0.80
CA GLY A 328 23.58 -5.93 -1.50
C GLY A 328 22.49 -6.49 -0.61
N ALA A 329 21.30 -6.65 -1.17
CA ALA A 329 20.16 -7.28 -0.52
C ALA A 329 19.44 -8.20 -1.50
N PHE A 330 18.99 -9.36 -1.05
CA PHE A 330 18.10 -10.22 -1.80
C PHE A 330 16.88 -10.61 -0.96
N ARG A 331 15.76 -10.83 -1.63
CA ARG A 331 14.50 -11.25 -1.03
C ARG A 331 13.84 -12.27 -1.93
N ILE A 332 13.41 -13.36 -1.34
CA ILE A 332 12.68 -14.44 -2.03
C ILE A 332 11.32 -14.56 -1.38
N SER A 333 10.25 -14.60 -2.18
CA SER A 333 8.91 -14.84 -1.65
C SER A 333 8.78 -16.21 -1.02
N PRO A 334 7.86 -16.37 -0.05
CA PRO A 334 7.57 -17.69 0.53
C PRO A 334 7.10 -18.67 -0.53
N ILE A 335 7.49 -19.95 -0.39
CA ILE A 335 7.12 -21.01 -1.33
C ILE A 335 5.70 -21.53 -1.07
N LEU A 336 5.26 -21.56 0.22
CA LEU A 336 3.95 -22.08 0.60
C LEU A 336 3.19 -21.03 1.43
N ASN A 337 2.77 -19.95 0.81
CA ASN A 337 1.93 -18.94 1.48
C ASN A 337 0.64 -18.73 0.69
N PRO A 338 -0.54 -18.95 1.29
CA PRO A 338 -1.83 -18.74 0.63
C PRO A 338 -2.04 -17.33 0.06
N LEU A 339 -1.36 -16.32 0.61
CA LEU A 339 -1.40 -14.95 0.12
C LEU A 339 -0.78 -14.76 -1.27
N TYR A 340 -0.03 -15.75 -1.76
CA TYR A 340 0.53 -15.77 -3.12
C TYR A 340 -0.32 -16.58 -4.11
N LEU A 341 -1.44 -17.12 -3.66
CA LEU A 341 -2.48 -17.70 -4.53
C LEU A 341 -3.48 -16.61 -4.92
N SER A 342 -3.95 -16.63 -6.12
CA SER A 342 -5.07 -15.82 -6.60
C SER A 342 -5.99 -16.65 -7.48
N TYR A 343 -7.24 -16.26 -7.60
CA TYR A 343 -8.21 -16.92 -8.44
C TYR A 343 -8.92 -15.92 -9.35
N SER A 344 -9.06 -16.26 -10.60
CA SER A 344 -9.92 -15.53 -11.54
C SER A 344 -10.67 -16.54 -12.43
N GLY A 345 -11.89 -16.23 -12.85
CA GLY A 345 -12.68 -17.11 -13.71
C GLY A 345 -11.95 -17.50 -15.00
N ARG A 346 -11.16 -16.59 -15.55
CA ARG A 346 -10.39 -16.75 -16.79
C ARG A 346 -9.13 -17.60 -16.60
N ARG A 347 -8.31 -17.33 -15.58
CA ARG A 347 -7.01 -18.00 -15.32
C ARG A 347 -7.10 -19.18 -14.38
N GLY A 348 -8.23 -19.31 -13.66
CA GLY A 348 -8.34 -20.25 -12.55
C GLY A 348 -7.44 -19.88 -11.40
N LEU A 349 -7.01 -20.87 -10.66
CA LEU A 349 -6.02 -20.70 -9.60
C LEU A 349 -4.66 -20.33 -10.21
N THR A 350 -4.02 -19.29 -9.67
CA THR A 350 -2.69 -18.84 -10.09
C THR A 350 -1.80 -18.74 -8.86
N TYR A 351 -0.61 -19.33 -8.94
CA TYR A 351 0.42 -19.22 -7.92
C TYR A 351 1.50 -18.23 -8.34
N LYS A 352 1.87 -17.33 -7.45
CA LYS A 352 2.84 -16.27 -7.68
C LYS A 352 4.15 -16.52 -6.93
N PHE A 353 5.25 -16.21 -7.57
CA PHE A 353 6.59 -16.29 -7.00
C PHE A 353 7.39 -15.04 -7.35
N LYS A 354 8.17 -14.53 -6.40
CA LYS A 354 8.95 -13.31 -6.61
C LYS A 354 10.33 -13.41 -5.96
N ILE A 355 11.37 -13.09 -6.71
CA ILE A 355 12.74 -12.90 -6.22
C ILE A 355 13.14 -11.45 -6.53
N ASN A 356 13.70 -10.76 -5.56
CA ASN A 356 14.25 -9.42 -5.75
C ASN A 356 15.71 -9.41 -5.30
N GLY A 357 16.57 -8.82 -6.12
CA GLY A 357 17.94 -8.51 -5.80
C GLY A 357 18.19 -7.02 -5.94
N SER A 358 18.98 -6.43 -5.08
CA SER A 358 19.40 -5.04 -5.20
C SER A 358 20.82 -4.86 -4.68
N TYR A 359 21.55 -3.93 -5.27
CA TYR A 359 22.88 -3.54 -4.84
C TYR A 359 23.05 -2.02 -4.90
N LYS A 360 23.48 -1.44 -3.80
CA LYS A 360 23.71 0.01 -3.67
C LYS A 360 25.18 0.32 -3.91
N PHE A 361 25.48 1.05 -4.97
CA PHE A 361 26.84 1.54 -5.24
C PHE A 361 27.15 2.83 -4.46
N SER A 362 26.13 3.71 -4.37
CA SER A 362 26.20 4.96 -3.65
C SER A 362 24.83 5.39 -3.14
N LEU A 363 24.73 6.52 -2.47
CA LEU A 363 23.45 7.13 -2.10
C LEU A 363 22.59 7.47 -3.32
N ASN A 364 23.23 7.80 -4.45
CA ASN A 364 22.57 8.26 -5.67
C ASN A 364 22.48 7.19 -6.76
N SER A 365 23.12 6.04 -6.60
CA SER A 365 23.12 4.96 -7.60
C SER A 365 22.92 3.59 -6.98
N ASP A 366 22.02 2.81 -7.61
CA ASP A 366 21.80 1.40 -7.26
C ASP A 366 21.39 0.58 -8.49
N PHE A 367 21.54 -0.70 -8.36
CA PHE A 367 21.07 -1.70 -9.32
C PHE A 367 20.01 -2.56 -8.65
N SER A 368 18.95 -2.87 -9.38
CA SER A 368 17.90 -3.77 -8.92
C SER A 368 17.46 -4.71 -10.05
N VAL A 369 17.19 -5.94 -9.67
CA VAL A 369 16.62 -6.95 -10.53
C VAL A 369 15.50 -7.65 -9.78
N ALA A 370 14.40 -7.90 -10.47
CA ALA A 370 13.34 -8.74 -9.92
C ALA A 370 13.01 -9.85 -10.91
N PHE A 371 12.68 -11.01 -10.41
CA PHE A 371 12.06 -12.09 -11.15
C PHE A 371 10.68 -12.32 -10.57
N ASN A 372 9.65 -11.94 -11.32
CA ASN A 372 8.26 -12.19 -10.97
C ASN A 372 7.78 -13.33 -11.86
N ALA A 373 7.16 -14.34 -11.26
CA ALA A 373 6.57 -15.45 -12.00
C ALA A 373 5.18 -15.77 -11.45
N GLY A 374 4.30 -16.27 -12.31
CA GLY A 374 2.98 -16.75 -11.95
C GLY A 374 2.60 -17.94 -12.79
N TYR A 375 2.16 -19.04 -12.16
CA TYR A 375 1.69 -20.22 -12.87
C TYR A 375 0.16 -20.31 -12.80
N SER A 376 -0.48 -20.25 -13.96
CA SER A 376 -1.93 -20.45 -14.10
C SER A 376 -2.22 -21.94 -14.27
N PHE A 377 -2.90 -22.56 -13.31
CA PHE A 377 -3.23 -23.98 -13.35
C PHE A 377 -4.26 -24.33 -14.42
N LYS A 378 -5.25 -23.45 -14.64
CA LYS A 378 -6.28 -23.65 -15.68
C LYS A 378 -5.70 -23.59 -17.09
N GLN A 379 -4.82 -22.60 -17.34
CA GLN A 379 -4.19 -22.38 -18.65
C GLN A 379 -2.93 -23.22 -18.85
N LYS A 380 -2.43 -23.89 -17.78
CA LYS A 380 -1.16 -24.63 -17.77
C LYS A 380 0.01 -23.80 -18.31
N GLN A 381 0.07 -22.53 -17.92
CA GLN A 381 1.01 -21.57 -18.46
C GLN A 381 1.77 -20.83 -17.36
N LEU A 382 3.10 -20.74 -17.58
CA LEU A 382 3.98 -19.91 -16.77
C LEU A 382 4.05 -18.50 -17.37
N TYR A 383 3.71 -17.51 -16.56
CA TYR A 383 3.93 -16.09 -16.83
C TYR A 383 5.14 -15.61 -16.06
N PHE A 384 5.97 -14.79 -16.68
CA PHE A 384 7.12 -14.19 -16.01
C PHE A 384 7.36 -12.76 -16.48
N ASN A 385 7.99 -12.00 -15.61
CA ASN A 385 8.46 -10.63 -15.86
C ASN A 385 9.75 -10.39 -15.08
N ILE A 386 10.79 -9.94 -15.78
CA ILE A 386 12.12 -9.69 -15.24
C ILE A 386 12.49 -8.22 -15.45
N PRO A 387 12.07 -7.30 -14.59
CA PRO A 387 12.54 -5.93 -14.62
C PRO A 387 13.95 -5.83 -14.04
N VAL A 388 14.85 -5.25 -14.80
CA VAL A 388 16.21 -4.89 -14.41
C VAL A 388 16.31 -3.37 -14.47
N LYS A 389 16.79 -2.74 -13.41
CA LYS A 389 16.87 -1.28 -13.33
C LYS A 389 18.22 -0.85 -12.74
N PHE A 390 18.89 0.04 -13.42
CA PHE A 390 20.08 0.72 -12.93
C PHE A 390 19.77 2.20 -12.73
N ASN A 391 19.66 2.64 -11.48
CA ASN A 391 19.51 4.04 -11.13
C ASN A 391 20.90 4.69 -11.09
N PHE A 392 21.15 5.64 -11.97
CA PHE A 392 22.39 6.39 -12.00
C PHE A 392 22.27 7.77 -11.35
N ASN A 393 21.05 8.31 -11.24
CA ASN A 393 20.77 9.57 -10.58
C ASN A 393 19.37 9.58 -9.93
N LYS A 394 19.29 9.17 -8.67
CA LYS A 394 18.01 9.10 -7.94
C LYS A 394 17.35 10.46 -7.74
N LYS A 395 18.15 11.53 -7.61
CA LYS A 395 17.62 12.89 -7.40
C LYS A 395 16.82 13.39 -8.58
N ARG A 396 17.19 12.95 -9.80
CA ARG A 396 16.52 13.27 -11.05
C ARG A 396 15.77 12.08 -11.64
N ASN A 397 15.44 11.08 -10.83
CA ASN A 397 14.79 9.84 -11.27
C ASN A 397 15.47 9.24 -12.52
N GLY A 398 16.80 9.42 -12.61
CA GLY A 398 17.61 8.97 -13.75
C GLY A 398 17.91 7.49 -13.65
N TYR A 399 17.39 6.71 -14.59
CA TYR A 399 17.64 5.28 -14.66
C TYR A 399 17.64 4.74 -16.08
N VAL A 400 18.29 3.60 -16.25
CA VAL A 400 18.16 2.74 -17.41
C VAL A 400 17.49 1.45 -16.98
N GLY A 401 16.51 1.00 -17.74
CA GLY A 401 15.72 -0.19 -17.46
C GLY A 401 15.67 -1.14 -18.64
N LEU A 402 15.72 -2.44 -18.33
CA LEU A 402 15.43 -3.54 -19.24
C LEU A 402 14.33 -4.40 -18.61
N GLU A 403 13.29 -4.69 -19.35
CA GLU A 403 12.21 -5.55 -18.89
C GLU A 403 11.98 -6.66 -19.91
N ILE A 404 12.05 -7.90 -19.45
CA ILE A 404 11.79 -9.09 -20.28
C ILE A 404 10.60 -9.82 -19.67
N GLY A 405 9.62 -10.16 -20.49
CA GLY A 405 8.45 -10.86 -19.97
C GLY A 405 7.61 -11.53 -21.04
N ASN A 406 6.63 -12.28 -20.56
CA ASN A 406 5.62 -12.88 -21.40
C ASN A 406 4.21 -12.63 -20.84
N GLY A 407 3.21 -12.83 -21.67
CA GLY A 407 1.82 -12.71 -21.26
C GLY A 407 0.86 -13.18 -22.34
N ASN A 408 -0.40 -13.35 -21.96
CA ASN A 408 -1.49 -13.48 -22.90
C ASN A 408 -2.20 -12.13 -23.03
N ARG A 409 -2.54 -11.77 -24.25
CA ARG A 409 -3.29 -10.56 -24.59
C ARG A 409 -4.57 -10.98 -25.29
N ILE A 410 -5.56 -10.09 -25.25
CA ILE A 410 -6.83 -10.33 -25.92
C ILE A 410 -6.75 -9.79 -27.33
N THR A 411 -7.19 -10.61 -28.29
CA THR A 411 -7.28 -10.20 -29.70
C THR A 411 -8.45 -9.25 -29.92
N ASN A 412 -8.36 -8.52 -31.00
CA ASN A 412 -9.45 -7.72 -31.51
C ASN A 412 -10.56 -8.63 -32.05
N SER A 413 -11.80 -8.52 -31.56
CA SER A 413 -12.93 -9.37 -31.96
C SER A 413 -13.33 -9.18 -33.42
N SER A 414 -13.22 -7.97 -33.99
CA SER A 414 -13.55 -7.75 -35.41
C SER A 414 -12.62 -8.52 -36.34
N ILE A 415 -11.38 -8.72 -35.93
CA ILE A 415 -10.41 -9.53 -36.68
C ILE A 415 -10.74 -11.02 -36.54
N VAL A 416 -11.17 -11.45 -35.37
CA VAL A 416 -11.66 -12.81 -35.16
C VAL A 416 -12.89 -13.07 -36.04
N ASP A 417 -13.81 -12.11 -36.12
CA ASP A 417 -14.99 -12.22 -36.96
C ASP A 417 -14.62 -12.23 -38.46
N GLN A 418 -13.68 -11.41 -38.90
CA GLN A 418 -13.16 -11.46 -40.27
C GLN A 418 -12.51 -12.81 -40.58
N VAL A 419 -11.69 -13.35 -39.68
CA VAL A 419 -11.09 -14.69 -39.85
C VAL A 419 -12.18 -15.78 -39.96
N LYS A 420 -13.25 -15.68 -39.17
CA LYS A 420 -14.38 -16.59 -39.22
C LYS A 420 -15.14 -16.48 -40.57
N HIS A 421 -15.32 -15.27 -41.09
CA HIS A 421 -16.03 -15.02 -42.35
C HIS A 421 -15.22 -15.33 -43.61
N GLU A 422 -13.90 -15.18 -43.55
CA GLU A 422 -13.02 -15.45 -44.71
C GLU A 422 -12.67 -16.94 -44.88
N SER A 423 -13.03 -17.79 -43.94
CA SER A 423 -12.66 -19.20 -43.92
C SER A 423 -13.81 -20.11 -44.23
N LEU A 424 -13.48 -21.29 -44.78
CA LEU A 424 -14.42 -22.30 -45.21
C LEU A 424 -15.34 -22.78 -44.07
N ASP A 425 -16.62 -23.04 -44.36
CA ASP A 425 -17.71 -23.46 -43.46
C ASP A 425 -17.46 -24.78 -42.68
N SER A 426 -16.32 -25.43 -42.89
CA SER A 426 -15.99 -26.72 -42.29
C SER A 426 -15.24 -26.63 -40.93
N ILE A 427 -14.97 -25.43 -40.43
CA ILE A 427 -14.18 -25.22 -39.23
C ILE A 427 -15.08 -24.92 -38.02
N ASP A 428 -15.00 -25.73 -36.98
CA ASP A 428 -15.66 -25.46 -35.68
C ASP A 428 -14.92 -24.38 -34.89
N TRP A 429 -15.24 -23.12 -35.19
CA TRP A 429 -14.62 -21.93 -34.62
C TRP A 429 -14.87 -21.79 -33.12
N ASP A 430 -15.96 -22.35 -32.59
CA ASP A 430 -16.31 -22.23 -31.17
C ASP A 430 -15.40 -23.06 -30.28
N ARG A 431 -14.73 -24.07 -30.84
CA ARG A 431 -13.69 -24.85 -30.16
C ARG A 431 -12.33 -24.18 -30.17
N MET A 432 -12.11 -23.15 -30.98
CA MET A 432 -10.85 -22.51 -31.16
C MET A 432 -10.71 -21.29 -30.24
N ASN A 433 -9.57 -21.17 -29.59
CA ASN A 433 -9.29 -20.07 -28.68
C ASN A 433 -8.66 -18.89 -29.44
N LEU A 434 -9.49 -18.23 -30.27
CA LEU A 434 -9.07 -17.07 -31.07
C LEU A 434 -9.03 -15.76 -30.27
N ASP A 435 -9.62 -15.74 -29.08
CA ASP A 435 -9.75 -14.52 -28.25
C ASP A 435 -8.41 -14.04 -27.67
N TYR A 436 -7.37 -14.88 -27.73
CA TYR A 436 -6.09 -14.59 -27.11
C TYR A 436 -4.93 -14.80 -28.04
N PHE A 437 -3.90 -13.96 -27.85
CA PHE A 437 -2.58 -14.17 -28.40
C PHE A 437 -1.52 -14.19 -27.29
N LYS A 438 -0.39 -14.88 -27.55
CA LYS A 438 0.77 -14.88 -26.67
C LYS A 438 1.67 -13.72 -27.04
N ASP A 439 2.15 -12.99 -26.04
CA ASP A 439 3.08 -11.88 -26.21
C ASP A 439 4.36 -12.19 -25.42
N PHE A 440 5.49 -12.22 -26.09
CA PHE A 440 6.82 -12.17 -25.49
C PHE A 440 7.41 -10.80 -25.83
N TYR A 441 7.90 -10.10 -24.80
CA TYR A 441 8.41 -8.76 -25.02
C TYR A 441 9.74 -8.51 -24.33
N VAL A 442 10.52 -7.63 -24.93
CA VAL A 442 11.73 -7.04 -24.39
C VAL A 442 11.61 -5.54 -24.52
N LYS A 443 11.65 -4.83 -23.40
CA LYS A 443 11.55 -3.37 -23.34
C LYS A 443 12.84 -2.81 -22.77
N PHE A 444 13.45 -1.91 -23.49
CA PHE A 444 14.55 -1.09 -23.04
C PHE A 444 14.09 0.36 -22.94
N ALA A 445 14.40 1.03 -21.83
CA ALA A 445 14.05 2.43 -21.66
C ALA A 445 15.05 3.14 -20.76
N ALA A 446 15.29 4.40 -21.02
CA ALA A 446 16.00 5.31 -20.14
C ALA A 446 15.05 6.41 -19.67
N ASN A 447 15.08 6.76 -18.40
CA ASN A 447 14.25 7.83 -17.84
C ASN A 447 15.11 8.91 -17.21
N TYR A 448 14.69 10.15 -17.37
CA TYR A 448 15.34 11.27 -16.72
C TYR A 448 14.35 12.41 -16.46
N ASP A 449 14.33 12.93 -15.24
CA ASP A 449 13.57 14.12 -14.89
C ASP A 449 14.37 15.37 -15.27
N LEU A 450 13.94 16.03 -16.33
CA LEU A 450 14.55 17.30 -16.81
C LEU A 450 14.36 18.41 -15.77
N SER A 451 13.19 18.39 -15.11
CA SER A 451 12.84 19.27 -14.00
C SER A 451 11.93 18.50 -13.02
N ASP A 452 11.49 19.14 -11.96
CA ASP A 452 10.50 18.55 -11.02
C ASP A 452 9.13 18.33 -11.70
N GLN A 453 8.89 19.06 -12.79
CA GLN A 453 7.64 19.00 -13.56
C GLN A 453 7.72 18.08 -14.77
N TRP A 454 8.87 17.93 -15.39
CA TRP A 454 9.03 17.23 -16.66
C TRP A 454 9.93 16.01 -16.55
N SER A 455 9.45 14.89 -17.07
CA SER A 455 10.21 13.66 -17.23
C SER A 455 10.09 13.15 -18.67
N VAL A 456 11.19 12.60 -19.18
CA VAL A 456 11.25 12.03 -20.53
C VAL A 456 11.80 10.61 -20.42
N LYS A 457 11.16 9.68 -21.14
CA LYS A 457 11.52 8.26 -21.14
C LYS A 457 11.50 7.71 -22.56
N PRO A 458 12.57 7.89 -23.34
CA PRO A 458 12.75 7.17 -24.59
C PRO A 458 12.92 5.67 -24.34
N GLY A 459 12.47 4.88 -25.29
CA GLY A 459 12.55 3.43 -25.21
C GLY A 459 12.57 2.74 -26.56
N LEU A 460 12.84 1.44 -26.52
CA LEU A 460 12.74 0.53 -27.63
C LEU A 460 12.05 -0.75 -27.17
N ILE A 461 11.00 -1.15 -27.86
CA ILE A 461 10.18 -2.28 -27.46
C ILE A 461 10.20 -3.31 -28.59
N PHE A 462 10.55 -4.53 -28.24
CA PHE A 462 10.44 -5.70 -29.12
C PHE A 462 9.28 -6.56 -28.64
N HIS A 463 8.40 -6.96 -29.56
CA HIS A 463 7.34 -7.93 -29.32
C HIS A 463 7.45 -9.10 -30.29
N ARG A 464 7.27 -10.31 -29.76
CA ARG A 464 6.94 -11.49 -30.53
C ARG A 464 5.55 -11.94 -30.12
N ARG A 465 4.59 -11.73 -31.00
CA ARG A 465 3.18 -12.05 -30.74
C ARG A 465 2.78 -13.25 -31.58
N SER A 466 2.09 -14.21 -30.98
CA SER A 466 1.69 -15.45 -31.66
C SER A 466 0.31 -15.91 -31.20
N ALA A 467 -0.42 -16.52 -32.11
CA ALA A 467 -1.70 -17.15 -31.83
C ALA A 467 -1.55 -18.19 -30.69
N VAL A 468 -2.55 -18.27 -29.82
CA VAL A 468 -2.68 -19.38 -28.84
C VAL A 468 -3.07 -20.63 -29.57
N ASP A 469 -4.06 -20.54 -30.46
CA ASP A 469 -4.46 -21.61 -31.38
C ASP A 469 -3.81 -21.41 -32.76
N LYS A 470 -2.71 -22.09 -32.96
CA LYS A 470 -1.96 -21.99 -34.21
C LYS A 470 -2.68 -22.63 -35.38
N ALA A 471 -3.35 -23.76 -35.12
CA ALA A 471 -4.02 -24.53 -36.17
C ALA A 471 -5.13 -23.73 -36.84
N GLY A 472 -5.91 -22.95 -36.07
CA GLY A 472 -6.96 -22.09 -36.61
C GLY A 472 -6.42 -20.98 -37.51
N PHE A 473 -5.29 -20.36 -37.13
CA PHE A 473 -4.67 -19.35 -37.98
C PHE A 473 -4.06 -19.91 -39.23
N GLU A 474 -3.43 -21.10 -39.15
CA GLU A 474 -2.89 -21.82 -40.33
C GLU A 474 -3.98 -22.22 -41.30
N MET A 475 -5.13 -22.76 -40.82
CA MET A 475 -6.28 -23.11 -41.65
C MET A 475 -6.92 -21.87 -42.33
N ALA A 476 -6.87 -20.72 -41.65
CA ALA A 476 -7.34 -19.46 -42.22
C ALA A 476 -6.31 -18.80 -43.14
N GLY A 477 -5.17 -19.47 -43.45
CA GLY A 477 -4.10 -18.89 -44.27
C GLY A 477 -3.41 -17.66 -43.68
N ARG A 478 -3.48 -17.49 -42.36
CA ARG A 478 -2.90 -16.32 -41.66
C ARG A 478 -1.60 -16.67 -40.96
N PRO A 479 -0.66 -15.73 -40.88
CA PRO A 479 0.59 -15.94 -40.13
C PRO A 479 0.30 -16.21 -38.67
N VAL A 480 0.95 -17.23 -38.10
CA VAL A 480 0.79 -17.65 -36.70
C VAL A 480 1.55 -16.75 -35.73
N SER A 481 2.52 -15.98 -36.21
CA SER A 481 3.33 -15.11 -35.37
C SER A 481 3.75 -13.84 -36.09
N TYR A 482 3.84 -12.76 -35.31
CA TYR A 482 4.24 -11.44 -35.77
C TYR A 482 5.35 -10.91 -34.87
N TYR A 483 6.27 -10.16 -35.47
CA TYR A 483 7.35 -9.51 -34.77
C TYR A 483 7.20 -7.99 -34.92
N SER A 484 7.42 -7.26 -33.85
CA SER A 484 7.40 -5.80 -33.82
C SER A 484 8.66 -5.28 -33.18
N LEU A 485 9.27 -4.29 -33.77
CA LEU A 485 10.30 -3.47 -33.15
C LEU A 485 9.79 -2.04 -33.15
N ALA A 486 9.60 -1.45 -31.98
CA ALA A 486 8.95 -0.17 -31.83
C ALA A 486 9.77 0.79 -30.97
N PRO A 487 10.38 1.83 -31.55
CA PRO A 487 10.77 3.01 -30.81
C PRO A 487 9.58 3.58 -30.05
N SER A 488 9.80 4.01 -28.81
CA SER A 488 8.78 4.59 -27.95
C SER A 488 9.30 5.83 -27.25
N LEU A 489 8.42 6.77 -26.99
CA LEU A 489 8.69 7.96 -26.22
C LEU A 489 7.55 8.21 -25.24
N GLN A 490 7.87 8.22 -23.95
CA GLN A 490 6.94 8.64 -22.93
C GLN A 490 7.38 9.99 -22.37
N VAL A 491 6.46 10.92 -22.31
CA VAL A 491 6.65 12.23 -21.69
C VAL A 491 5.67 12.36 -20.54
N GLN A 492 6.17 12.76 -19.39
CA GLN A 492 5.35 12.99 -18.20
C GLN A 492 5.44 14.44 -17.77
N PHE A 493 4.30 15.07 -17.57
CA PHE A 493 4.17 16.43 -17.07
C PHE A 493 3.43 16.45 -15.73
N ARG A 494 4.01 17.11 -14.75
CA ARG A 494 3.53 17.22 -13.36
C ARG A 494 3.40 18.70 -12.99
N PRO A 495 2.31 19.39 -13.34
CA PRO A 495 2.18 20.84 -13.19
C PRO A 495 2.37 21.32 -11.74
N SER A 496 1.98 20.51 -10.76
CA SER A 496 2.10 20.80 -9.31
C SER A 496 3.04 19.83 -8.60
N GLY A 497 4.00 19.23 -9.30
CA GLY A 497 4.87 18.20 -8.76
C GLY A 497 4.13 16.87 -8.52
N TRP A 498 4.66 16.07 -7.61
CA TRP A 498 4.15 14.71 -7.32
C TRP A 498 2.80 14.67 -6.59
N ASP A 499 2.40 15.76 -5.95
CA ASP A 499 1.12 15.85 -5.20
C ASP A 499 -0.05 16.32 -6.09
N GLY A 500 0.25 16.72 -7.33
CA GLY A 500 -0.71 17.18 -8.32
C GLY A 500 -1.13 16.11 -9.33
N PRO A 501 -1.86 16.53 -10.38
CA PRO A 501 -2.16 15.66 -11.50
C PRO A 501 -0.88 15.30 -12.26
N ILE A 502 -0.79 14.05 -12.69
CA ILE A 502 0.30 13.52 -13.49
C ILE A 502 -0.25 13.22 -14.87
N ILE A 503 0.25 13.93 -15.87
CA ILE A 503 -0.12 13.79 -17.27
C ILE A 503 0.98 12.99 -17.95
N THR A 504 0.63 11.86 -18.52
CA THR A 504 1.57 10.99 -19.24
C THR A 504 1.11 10.85 -20.68
N THR A 505 2.02 11.07 -21.62
CA THR A 505 1.79 10.86 -23.05
C THR A 505 2.76 9.79 -23.54
N ASP A 506 2.24 8.78 -24.20
CA ASP A 506 2.98 7.65 -24.74
C ASP A 506 2.84 7.65 -26.27
N TYR A 507 3.97 7.64 -26.95
CA TYR A 507 4.07 7.44 -28.40
C TYR A 507 4.85 6.16 -28.68
N GLU A 508 4.34 5.33 -29.58
CA GLU A 508 4.97 4.09 -29.99
C GLU A 508 4.77 3.86 -31.48
N ARG A 509 5.85 3.58 -32.20
CA ARG A 509 5.80 3.32 -33.63
C ARG A 509 6.51 2.02 -33.97
N GLY A 510 5.77 1.05 -34.48
CA GLY A 510 6.32 -0.19 -35.04
C GLY A 510 7.01 0.10 -36.38
N ILE A 511 8.28 -0.25 -36.49
CA ILE A 511 9.07 -0.05 -37.70
C ILE A 511 9.38 -1.38 -38.39
N HIS A 512 9.51 -1.32 -39.72
CA HIS A 512 9.99 -2.46 -40.49
C HIS A 512 11.51 -2.58 -40.33
N ALA A 513 11.96 -3.63 -39.63
CA ALA A 513 13.38 -3.88 -39.41
C ALA A 513 13.64 -5.39 -39.30
N GLY A 514 14.41 -5.94 -40.24
CA GLY A 514 14.74 -7.35 -40.29
C GLY A 514 13.48 -8.23 -40.39
N LYS A 515 13.20 -9.02 -39.33
CA LYS A 515 12.01 -9.87 -39.25
C LYS A 515 10.76 -9.14 -38.70
N ALA A 516 10.90 -7.90 -38.27
CA ALA A 516 9.80 -7.11 -37.78
C ALA A 516 8.88 -6.70 -38.94
N ASN A 517 7.63 -7.20 -38.92
CA ASN A 517 6.66 -7.05 -39.99
C ASN A 517 5.35 -6.42 -39.53
N MET A 518 5.34 -5.91 -38.29
CA MET A 518 4.15 -5.32 -37.69
C MET A 518 4.35 -3.79 -37.60
N GLU A 519 3.75 -3.09 -38.54
CA GLU A 519 3.82 -1.64 -38.62
C GLU A 519 2.58 -1.03 -38.02
N TYR A 520 2.74 -0.11 -37.11
CA TYR A 520 1.67 0.65 -36.46
C TYR A 520 2.22 1.94 -35.88
N GLU A 521 1.35 2.89 -35.64
CA GLU A 521 1.68 4.12 -34.93
C GLU A 521 0.54 4.40 -33.93
N ARG A 522 0.91 4.50 -32.64
CA ARG A 522 -0.02 4.63 -31.53
C ARG A 522 0.33 5.80 -30.66
N PHE A 523 -0.69 6.59 -30.32
CA PHE A 523 -0.65 7.61 -29.29
C PHE A 523 -1.60 7.26 -28.17
N GLU A 524 -1.13 7.39 -26.93
CA GLU A 524 -1.95 7.28 -25.75
C GLU A 524 -1.62 8.41 -24.78
N PHE A 525 -2.63 8.88 -24.06
CA PHE A 525 -2.44 9.80 -22.95
C PHE A 525 -3.20 9.31 -21.73
N ASP A 526 -2.68 9.61 -20.56
CA ASP A 526 -3.28 9.27 -19.27
C ASP A 526 -3.04 10.43 -18.29
N VAL A 527 -4.09 10.85 -17.60
CA VAL A 527 -4.04 11.84 -16.54
C VAL A 527 -4.49 11.17 -15.27
N ALA A 528 -3.60 11.03 -14.31
CA ALA A 528 -3.91 10.45 -13.00
C ALA A 528 -3.75 11.49 -11.91
N TRP A 529 -4.74 11.59 -11.04
CA TRP A 529 -4.72 12.47 -9.90
C TRP A 529 -5.38 11.85 -8.69
N ILE A 530 -4.65 11.80 -7.56
CA ILE A 530 -5.16 11.36 -6.27
C ILE A 530 -5.13 12.57 -5.34
N LYS A 531 -6.29 13.15 -5.09
CA LYS A 531 -6.45 14.22 -4.12
C LYS A 531 -6.79 13.64 -2.77
N ARG A 532 -5.85 13.73 -1.85
CA ARG A 532 -6.09 13.40 -0.44
C ARG A 532 -6.93 14.52 0.18
N LEU A 533 -8.04 14.13 0.78
CA LEU A 533 -8.94 15.01 1.52
C LEU A 533 -8.72 14.80 3.02
N TYR A 534 -9.31 15.65 3.84
CA TYR A 534 -9.25 15.48 5.29
C TYR A 534 -10.03 14.23 5.74
N SER A 535 -9.75 13.78 6.96
CA SER A 535 -10.47 12.67 7.62
C SER A 535 -10.38 11.34 6.84
N LEU A 536 -9.19 11.01 6.33
CA LEU A 536 -8.88 9.78 5.58
C LEU A 536 -9.74 9.59 4.32
N ARG A 537 -10.20 10.67 3.72
CA ARG A 537 -10.92 10.63 2.45
C ARG A 537 -9.97 10.90 1.29
N SER A 538 -10.25 10.29 0.17
CA SER A 538 -9.54 10.57 -1.08
C SER A 538 -10.48 10.59 -2.27
N LEU A 539 -10.11 11.37 -3.29
CA LEU A 539 -10.73 11.38 -4.60
C LEU A 539 -9.64 11.04 -5.62
N SER A 540 -9.82 9.92 -6.29
CA SER A 540 -8.94 9.48 -7.37
C SER A 540 -9.66 9.71 -8.70
N LEU A 541 -9.00 10.43 -9.59
CA LEU A 541 -9.48 10.69 -10.94
C LEU A 541 -8.44 10.16 -11.94
N ARG A 542 -8.91 9.48 -12.96
CA ARG A 542 -8.08 9.04 -14.08
C ARG A 542 -8.83 9.31 -15.38
N LEU A 543 -8.21 10.06 -16.27
CA LEU A 543 -8.70 10.33 -17.61
C LEU A 543 -7.67 9.78 -18.58
N GLY A 544 -8.11 9.11 -19.63
CA GLY A 544 -7.19 8.56 -20.61
C GLY A 544 -7.82 8.48 -21.98
N GLY A 545 -6.97 8.41 -22.98
CA GLY A 545 -7.38 8.22 -24.35
C GLY A 545 -6.23 7.68 -25.19
N GLY A 546 -6.57 7.12 -26.33
CA GLY A 546 -5.59 6.61 -27.26
C GLY A 546 -6.19 6.41 -28.64
N PHE A 547 -5.32 6.46 -29.64
CA PHE A 547 -5.69 6.25 -31.01
C PHE A 547 -4.51 5.72 -31.82
N TYR A 548 -4.81 5.08 -32.93
CA TYR A 548 -3.84 4.68 -33.94
C TYR A 548 -3.92 5.63 -35.12
N THR A 549 -2.78 6.19 -35.53
CA THR A 549 -2.69 6.97 -36.77
C THR A 549 -2.43 6.08 -37.97
N SER A 550 -1.81 4.94 -37.76
CA SER A 550 -1.66 3.91 -38.79
C SER A 550 -1.70 2.51 -38.20
N LYS A 551 -2.29 1.57 -38.95
CA LYS A 551 -2.29 0.14 -38.65
C LYS A 551 -1.95 -0.61 -39.94
N SER A 552 -1.06 -1.58 -39.88
CA SER A 552 -0.81 -2.46 -41.02
C SER A 552 -2.03 -3.35 -41.29
N LYS A 553 -2.20 -3.80 -42.52
CA LYS A 553 -3.29 -4.71 -42.93
C LYS A 553 -3.31 -6.03 -42.12
N ASN A 554 -2.19 -6.39 -41.50
CA ASN A 554 -2.03 -7.62 -40.70
C ASN A 554 -1.96 -7.31 -39.19
N SER A 555 -2.65 -6.30 -38.70
CA SER A 555 -2.58 -5.81 -37.31
C SER A 555 -3.42 -6.63 -36.31
N TYR A 556 -3.42 -7.97 -36.41
CA TYR A 556 -4.24 -8.85 -35.60
C TYR A 556 -3.97 -8.81 -34.10
N PHE A 557 -2.75 -8.53 -33.71
CA PHE A 557 -2.32 -8.60 -32.32
C PHE A 557 -1.90 -7.22 -31.77
N LEU A 558 -2.67 -6.19 -32.10
CA LEU A 558 -2.49 -4.86 -31.52
C LEU A 558 -3.33 -4.70 -30.26
N ASP A 559 -2.78 -4.00 -29.28
CA ASP A 559 -3.45 -3.64 -28.04
C ASP A 559 -3.05 -2.25 -27.56
N TYR A 560 -3.93 -1.61 -26.82
CA TYR A 560 -3.61 -0.36 -26.12
C TYR A 560 -2.84 -0.64 -24.84
N ALA A 561 -1.81 0.15 -24.55
CA ALA A 561 -0.93 -0.04 -23.38
C ALA A 561 -1.65 0.23 -22.05
N ASN A 562 -2.60 1.17 -22.03
CA ASN A 562 -3.36 1.55 -20.85
C ASN A 562 -4.39 0.50 -20.39
N PHE A 563 -4.67 -0.52 -21.20
CA PHE A 563 -5.56 -1.64 -20.88
C PHE A 563 -4.81 -2.95 -20.72
N LYS A 564 -3.54 -2.91 -20.39
CA LYS A 564 -2.74 -4.13 -20.17
C LYS A 564 -3.38 -5.02 -19.12
N GLU A 565 -3.56 -6.26 -19.50
CA GLU A 565 -3.96 -7.29 -18.56
C GLU A 565 -2.76 -7.73 -17.72
N GLU A 566 -2.90 -7.71 -16.41
CA GLU A 566 -1.89 -8.25 -15.51
C GLU A 566 -1.97 -9.77 -15.48
N ASN A 567 -1.00 -10.44 -16.14
CA ASN A 567 -0.96 -11.90 -16.19
C ASN A 567 -0.42 -12.51 -14.89
N ILE A 568 0.41 -11.77 -14.17
CA ILE A 568 0.93 -12.15 -12.85
C ILE A 568 0.11 -11.34 -11.82
N PRO A 569 -0.71 -11.97 -10.99
CA PRO A 569 -1.52 -11.23 -10.02
C PRO A 569 -0.64 -10.46 -9.04
N VAL A 570 -1.01 -9.21 -8.78
CA VAL A 570 -0.29 -8.36 -7.82
C VAL A 570 -0.55 -8.81 -6.37
N GLY A 571 -1.54 -9.65 -6.17
CA GLY A 571 -1.99 -10.21 -4.90
C GLY A 571 -3.51 -10.25 -4.88
N TRP A 572 -4.08 -10.48 -3.72
CA TRP A 572 -5.50 -10.28 -3.48
C TRP A 572 -5.74 -8.78 -3.34
N ASN A 573 -5.68 -8.07 -4.47
CA ASN A 573 -5.78 -6.62 -4.47
C ASN A 573 -7.24 -6.21 -4.32
N ASP A 574 -7.49 -5.28 -3.41
CA ASP A 574 -8.78 -4.62 -3.21
C ASP A 574 -8.83 -3.22 -3.83
N ASN A 575 -7.74 -2.80 -4.44
CA ASN A 575 -7.68 -1.50 -5.08
C ASN A 575 -8.11 -1.62 -6.54
N TRP A 576 -9.40 -1.43 -6.77
CA TRP A 576 -10.01 -1.40 -8.11
C TRP A 576 -10.10 0.02 -8.68
N THR A 577 -9.38 0.96 -8.10
CA THR A 577 -9.36 2.38 -8.48
C THR A 577 -8.74 2.56 -9.87
N GLY A 578 -9.45 3.26 -10.75
CA GLY A 578 -8.97 3.56 -12.09
C GLY A 578 -9.01 2.37 -13.06
N GLU A 579 -9.76 1.31 -12.73
CA GLU A 579 -9.89 0.10 -13.53
C GLU A 579 -11.35 -0.28 -13.77
N PHE A 580 -11.64 -0.83 -14.94
CA PHE A 580 -12.92 -1.43 -15.23
C PHE A 580 -12.98 -2.86 -14.70
N GLN A 581 -14.11 -3.25 -14.12
CA GLN A 581 -14.28 -4.55 -13.48
C GLN A 581 -15.12 -5.53 -14.30
N LEU A 582 -16.05 -5.03 -15.10
CA LEU A 582 -16.96 -5.83 -15.91
C LEU A 582 -16.70 -5.70 -17.40
N LEU A 583 -15.88 -4.72 -17.80
CA LEU A 583 -15.59 -4.43 -19.19
C LEU A 583 -15.07 -5.65 -19.95
N ASN A 584 -15.72 -5.96 -21.06
CA ASN A 584 -15.18 -6.91 -22.01
C ASN A 584 -14.03 -6.23 -22.79
N SER A 585 -12.83 -6.75 -22.63
CA SER A 585 -11.63 -6.17 -23.22
C SER A 585 -11.62 -6.19 -24.75
N ASN A 586 -12.48 -6.98 -25.38
CA ASN A 586 -12.60 -6.97 -26.84
C ASN A 586 -13.13 -5.63 -27.37
N TRP A 587 -13.91 -4.89 -26.61
CA TRP A 587 -14.55 -3.66 -27.08
C TRP A 587 -13.58 -2.53 -27.37
N TYR A 588 -12.58 -2.32 -26.54
CA TYR A 588 -11.59 -1.24 -26.77
C TYR A 588 -10.51 -1.62 -27.79
N ASN A 589 -10.20 -2.92 -27.90
CA ASN A 589 -9.22 -3.37 -28.88
C ASN A 589 -9.73 -3.30 -30.33
N VAL A 590 -11.05 -3.36 -30.52
CA VAL A 590 -11.70 -3.19 -31.84
C VAL A 590 -11.56 -1.76 -32.35
N SER A 591 -11.61 -0.79 -31.45
CA SER A 591 -11.75 0.61 -31.79
C SER A 591 -10.43 1.24 -32.27
N GLU A 592 -10.52 2.15 -33.20
CA GLU A 592 -9.38 2.94 -33.67
C GLU A 592 -8.97 3.98 -32.62
N TYR A 593 -9.91 4.38 -31.76
CA TYR A 593 -9.69 5.30 -30.66
C TYR A 593 -10.50 4.92 -29.45
N TYR A 594 -10.06 5.36 -28.29
CA TYR A 594 -10.84 5.31 -27.06
C TYR A 594 -10.67 6.56 -26.22
N ALA A 595 -11.66 6.88 -25.42
CA ALA A 595 -11.54 7.80 -24.29
C ALA A 595 -12.14 7.14 -23.04
N ARG A 596 -11.46 7.29 -21.91
CA ARG A 596 -11.93 6.75 -20.62
C ARG A 596 -11.87 7.79 -19.52
N ALA A 597 -12.78 7.65 -18.57
CA ALA A 597 -12.79 8.42 -17.33
C ALA A 597 -13.09 7.47 -16.18
N ASN A 598 -12.29 7.53 -15.12
CA ASN A 598 -12.48 6.76 -13.91
C ASN A 598 -12.45 7.70 -12.71
N ALA A 599 -13.45 7.60 -11.86
CA ALA A 599 -13.52 8.34 -10.61
C ALA A 599 -13.76 7.36 -9.45
N THR A 600 -12.97 7.51 -8.39
CA THR A 600 -13.15 6.74 -7.16
C THR A 600 -13.12 7.67 -5.99
N TYR A 601 -14.19 7.67 -5.20
CA TYR A 601 -14.24 8.35 -3.91
C TYR A 601 -14.10 7.34 -2.78
N GLU A 602 -13.14 7.59 -1.90
CA GLU A 602 -12.84 6.75 -0.76
C GLU A 602 -13.10 7.49 0.55
N SER A 603 -13.72 6.83 1.51
CA SER A 603 -13.96 7.35 2.85
C SER A 603 -14.19 6.22 3.85
N PRO A 604 -13.69 6.34 5.09
CA PRO A 604 -13.96 5.35 6.14
C PRO A 604 -15.40 5.40 6.67
N LEU A 605 -16.16 6.44 6.37
CA LEU A 605 -17.44 6.75 7.03
C LEU A 605 -18.51 7.15 6.01
N MET A 606 -19.03 6.19 5.23
CA MET A 606 -20.11 6.44 4.24
C MET A 606 -21.43 5.76 4.62
N ILE A 607 -21.67 4.57 4.12
CA ILE A 607 -22.96 3.86 4.20
C ILE A 607 -22.92 2.76 5.24
N LEU A 608 -22.08 1.74 5.05
CA LEU A 608 -21.99 0.57 5.93
C LEU A 608 -21.46 0.93 7.32
N SER A 609 -20.59 1.91 7.41
CA SER A 609 -20.09 2.43 8.68
C SER A 609 -21.20 3.04 9.59
N ARG A 610 -22.39 3.30 9.03
CA ARG A 610 -23.55 3.79 9.80
C ARG A 610 -24.40 2.68 10.41
N ILE A 611 -24.24 1.45 9.91
CA ILE A 611 -25.02 0.29 10.36
C ILE A 611 -24.42 -0.19 11.69
N PRO A 612 -25.22 -0.29 12.77
CA PRO A 612 -24.76 -0.86 14.03
C PRO A 612 -24.13 -2.25 13.82
N TYR A 613 -23.10 -2.57 14.60
CA TYR A 613 -22.28 -3.80 14.53
C TYR A 613 -21.44 -3.92 13.23
N VAL A 614 -22.01 -3.74 12.05
CA VAL A 614 -21.30 -3.81 10.76
C VAL A 614 -20.26 -2.68 10.66
N GLY A 615 -20.67 -1.45 10.98
CA GLY A 615 -19.81 -0.26 10.86
C GLY A 615 -18.52 -0.35 11.67
N ARG A 616 -18.53 -1.11 12.77
CA ARG A 616 -17.33 -1.35 13.58
C ARG A 616 -16.26 -2.15 12.82
N MET A 617 -16.67 -2.98 11.86
CA MET A 617 -15.78 -3.85 11.10
C MET A 617 -15.28 -3.20 9.81
N ILE A 618 -15.90 -2.12 9.38
CA ILE A 618 -15.57 -1.43 8.13
C ILE A 618 -14.41 -0.47 8.35
N GLU A 619 -13.35 -0.62 7.59
CA GLU A 619 -12.19 0.26 7.62
C GLU A 619 -12.28 1.35 6.55
N MET A 620 -12.72 0.98 5.35
CA MET A 620 -12.81 1.89 4.21
C MET A 620 -13.97 1.51 3.31
N GLU A 621 -14.66 2.51 2.77
CA GLU A 621 -15.71 2.36 1.78
C GLU A 621 -15.35 3.15 0.53
N ARG A 622 -15.74 2.64 -0.66
CA ARG A 622 -15.40 3.23 -1.95
C ARG A 622 -16.61 3.26 -2.87
N ILE A 623 -16.75 4.35 -3.61
CA ILE A 623 -17.69 4.49 -4.71
C ILE A 623 -16.87 4.65 -5.99
N TYR A 624 -17.21 3.85 -7.00
CA TYR A 624 -16.55 3.83 -8.29
C TYR A 624 -17.50 4.27 -9.38
N VAL A 625 -17.03 5.10 -10.29
CA VAL A 625 -17.72 5.47 -11.52
C VAL A 625 -16.68 5.43 -12.64
N ASN A 626 -16.89 4.55 -13.60
CA ASN A 626 -15.99 4.37 -14.73
C ASN A 626 -16.78 4.53 -16.03
N ALA A 627 -16.25 5.27 -16.98
CA ALA A 627 -16.87 5.51 -18.28
C ALA A 627 -15.86 5.23 -19.40
N LEU A 628 -16.32 4.55 -20.45
CA LEU A 628 -15.55 4.28 -21.66
C LEU A 628 -16.36 4.72 -22.88
N PHE A 629 -15.67 5.40 -23.77
CA PHE A 629 -16.17 5.83 -25.08
C PHE A 629 -15.26 5.25 -26.16
N VAL A 630 -15.81 4.44 -27.00
CA VAL A 630 -15.16 3.82 -28.15
C VAL A 630 -16.08 3.94 -29.36
N GLU A 631 -15.57 3.72 -30.55
CA GLU A 631 -16.25 4.01 -31.81
C GLU A 631 -17.67 3.44 -31.92
N HIS A 632 -17.87 2.19 -31.48
CA HIS A 632 -19.16 1.49 -31.62
C HIS A 632 -19.91 1.31 -30.31
N LEU A 633 -19.43 1.89 -29.20
CA LEU A 633 -19.95 1.68 -27.87
C LEU A 633 -19.92 2.97 -27.04
N THR A 634 -20.95 3.80 -27.16
CA THR A 634 -20.99 5.09 -26.47
C THR A 634 -22.32 5.31 -25.76
N PRO A 635 -22.30 5.55 -24.46
CA PRO A 635 -21.24 5.28 -23.49
C PRO A 635 -21.34 3.87 -22.88
N TYR A 636 -20.21 3.29 -22.49
CA TYR A 636 -20.18 2.20 -21.50
C TYR A 636 -19.88 2.80 -20.14
N ILE A 637 -20.67 2.50 -19.12
CA ILE A 637 -20.50 3.05 -17.78
C ILE A 637 -20.60 1.91 -16.77
N GLU A 638 -19.63 1.86 -15.86
CA GLU A 638 -19.67 1.01 -14.67
C GLU A 638 -19.85 1.85 -13.41
N TYR A 639 -20.76 1.40 -12.56
CA TYR A 639 -20.95 1.90 -11.21
C TYR A 639 -20.55 0.82 -10.23
N GLY A 640 -19.82 1.19 -9.19
CA GLY A 640 -19.39 0.25 -8.17
C GLY A 640 -19.49 0.82 -6.77
N TYR A 641 -19.73 -0.06 -5.82
CA TYR A 641 -19.60 0.19 -4.41
C TYR A 641 -18.77 -0.91 -3.79
N GLY A 642 -17.73 -0.53 -3.06
CA GLY A 642 -16.84 -1.47 -2.39
C GLY A 642 -16.58 -1.08 -0.95
N PHE A 643 -16.21 -2.06 -0.16
CA PHE A 643 -15.74 -1.85 1.21
C PHE A 643 -14.60 -2.79 1.55
N THR A 644 -13.82 -2.36 2.50
CA THR A 644 -12.72 -3.12 3.09
C THR A 644 -12.97 -3.28 4.58
N ASN A 645 -12.79 -4.49 5.07
CA ASN A 645 -12.69 -4.79 6.48
C ASN A 645 -11.30 -5.37 6.81
N ARG A 646 -11.12 -5.87 8.04
CA ARG A 646 -9.85 -6.45 8.53
C ARG A 646 -9.37 -7.68 7.76
N PHE A 647 -10.27 -8.39 7.08
CA PHE A 647 -10.00 -9.71 6.51
C PHE A 647 -10.10 -9.72 5.01
N PHE A 648 -11.01 -8.92 4.46
CA PHE A 648 -11.29 -8.93 3.03
C PHE A 648 -11.81 -7.57 2.54
N SER A 649 -11.75 -7.41 1.25
CA SER A 649 -12.41 -6.35 0.50
C SER A 649 -13.46 -6.97 -0.40
N MET A 650 -14.60 -6.31 -0.53
CA MET A 650 -15.67 -6.73 -1.41
C MET A 650 -16.14 -5.52 -2.23
N GLY A 651 -16.37 -5.73 -3.51
CA GLY A 651 -16.93 -4.74 -4.42
C GLY A 651 -18.05 -5.33 -5.25
N ILE A 652 -19.10 -4.55 -5.43
CA ILE A 652 -20.25 -4.86 -6.26
C ILE A 652 -20.26 -3.84 -7.39
N PHE A 653 -20.34 -4.32 -8.62
CA PHE A 653 -20.28 -3.51 -9.83
C PHE A 653 -21.48 -3.81 -10.73
N MET A 654 -21.98 -2.76 -11.35
CA MET A 654 -23.05 -2.81 -12.35
C MET A 654 -22.59 -2.05 -13.58
N ALA A 655 -22.81 -2.63 -14.76
CA ALA A 655 -22.46 -2.02 -16.02
C ALA A 655 -23.70 -1.69 -16.84
N THR A 656 -23.61 -0.60 -17.58
CA THR A 656 -24.60 -0.19 -18.58
C THR A 656 -23.90 0.07 -19.91
N ARG A 657 -24.52 -0.36 -20.99
CA ARG A 657 -24.07 -0.18 -22.36
C ARG A 657 -25.15 0.53 -23.17
N ASN A 658 -24.82 1.64 -23.80
CA ASN A 658 -25.79 2.45 -24.54
C ASN A 658 -27.09 2.74 -23.75
N LYS A 659 -26.95 2.95 -22.41
CA LYS A 659 -28.02 3.19 -21.43
C LYS A 659 -28.86 1.95 -21.06
N GLU A 660 -28.58 0.78 -21.60
CA GLU A 660 -29.20 -0.47 -21.21
C GLU A 660 -28.33 -1.19 -20.17
N PHE A 661 -28.95 -2.01 -19.33
CA PHE A 661 -28.24 -2.83 -18.36
C PHE A 661 -27.44 -3.91 -19.12
N ASP A 662 -26.14 -3.96 -18.86
CA ASP A 662 -25.21 -4.88 -19.52
C ASP A 662 -24.79 -6.04 -18.62
N GLY A 663 -24.62 -5.79 -17.32
CA GLY A 663 -24.20 -6.84 -16.42
C GLY A 663 -24.03 -6.39 -14.97
N PHE A 664 -23.86 -7.39 -14.13
CA PHE A 664 -23.60 -7.26 -12.70
C PHE A 664 -22.46 -8.21 -12.30
N GLY A 665 -21.61 -7.79 -11.42
CA GLY A 665 -20.52 -8.61 -10.91
C GLY A 665 -20.11 -8.25 -9.50
N CYS A 666 -19.53 -9.23 -8.82
CA CYS A 666 -18.95 -9.07 -7.52
C CYS A 666 -17.45 -9.35 -7.58
N ARG A 667 -16.66 -8.51 -6.92
CA ARG A 667 -15.24 -8.71 -6.71
C ARG A 667 -14.95 -8.95 -5.25
N PHE A 668 -14.03 -9.84 -5.00
CA PHE A 668 -13.60 -10.19 -3.67
C PHE A 668 -12.09 -10.18 -3.61
N GLY A 669 -11.53 -9.45 -2.66
CA GLY A 669 -10.11 -9.43 -2.35
C GLY A 669 -9.88 -9.92 -0.92
N PHE A 670 -8.83 -10.69 -0.73
CA PHE A 670 -8.47 -11.18 0.59
C PHE A 670 -7.12 -10.59 0.96
N GLU A 671 -7.10 -9.70 1.95
CA GLU A 671 -5.90 -9.00 2.35
C GLU A 671 -5.76 -9.04 3.87
N LEU A 672 -4.96 -9.98 4.32
CA LEU A 672 -4.53 -10.03 5.70
C LEU A 672 -3.20 -9.27 5.83
N PHE A 673 -3.15 -8.26 6.71
CA PHE A 673 -1.91 -7.57 7.09
C PHE A 673 -1.23 -6.77 5.98
N ARG A 674 -1.91 -5.74 5.51
CA ARG A 674 -1.44 -4.86 4.41
C ARG A 674 -0.05 -4.26 4.59
N ASP A 675 0.30 -3.84 5.78
CA ASP A 675 1.46 -3.01 6.04
C ASP A 675 2.55 -3.65 6.93
N TRP A 676 2.47 -4.94 7.20
CA TRP A 676 3.41 -5.63 8.07
C TRP A 676 4.63 -6.21 7.37
#